data_18495249d721e1b8697719a718351671
#
_entry.id   18495249d721e1b8697719a718351671
#
_cell.length_a   1.000
_cell.length_b   1.000
_cell.length_c   1.000
_cell.angle_alpha   90.00
_cell.angle_beta   90.00
_cell.angle_gamma   90.00
#
_symmetry.space_group_name_H-M   'P 1'
#
loop_
_entity.id
_entity.type
_entity.pdbx_description
1 polymer ?
#
loop_
_entity_poly.entity_id
_entity_poly.type
_entity_poly.pdbx_seq_one_letter_code
_entity_poly.pdbx_strand_id
1 'polypeptide(L)'
;MDVEKLINGVVARFIGTKHERDVKAIQPMVVAINELEPEMKKLSDAEITARTLVLKAEVQSRLAGLERDDPDYKKKLQEALEPALIPAFALVREAGRRTLGMRHFDVQLIGGIVLHEGKIAEMKTGEGKTLVATLPAYLNALTGHGVHIVTVNDYLARRDAEWMGPIYKMLGLTVGVIVHDLDDVQRRAAYGADITFGTNNEFGFDYLRDNMKYDLKDCVQRGHHFAVVDEVDSILIDEARTPLIISGPAEESTDKYYRIDKIIPKLILDIDYTLDEKHRTSTLTEEGVSKCERLLNLGNLYDPANMDIIHHVYQALRAHALFQKDVDYVIKDGQIVIVDEFTGRQMPGRRWSDGLHQAVEAKENVKIERENQTLATITFQNYFRMYKKLSGMTGTADTEAAEFDKIYKLEVVAIPTNKTLIRIENPDVVYRTEVEKFEAAVNGIIQEDGTRVGGIRQFHESGQPVLVGSISIEKSEKIAEILKKTGIPFQVLNAKQHEREAKIIAQAGRKGAVTVSTNMAGRGTDILLGGNPEAMTRDYCLKNKLAIPYAPASAVIGAAPGTETPAQADAAAASSGTGGTSIASTSTATATTTNTSTSTSTATGTSNGSSATASAMVLFQQEGKIYQVPLDQWKPIFDQFAEQCKAEHDEVVAMGGLHILGTERHEARRIDNQLRGRAGRQGDPGASRFFLSLEDDLLRIFGGERVKALMFRLGMTEGVPIESTLISRRIENAQKAVEAQNFEARKHLLEYDDVMNKQRETIYGLRRSFLEGRDQKDYILERAEAIANELVETYCPREQHPDQWNVTQFSNEVLNQFGFDPKAAGMDFASLNHDTLAETMVQKTKGRYEEKETLFGAQTLRWLERHILLDVVDAQWKDHLLTLDHLKEGIGLRGYGQKDPLVEFKKEAFILFDALMDRIDTEAVRFLFLMQPARPEDEAKKIEQRQQRQQRDLQFQAGPAQAETAPKPVRAAAKVGRNDACPCGSGKKYKKCHGTEA
;
A
#
# COMPACT_ATOMS: atom_id res chain seq x y z
N MET A 1 -39.64 12.18 9.83
CA MET A 1 -39.44 12.51 8.40
C MET A 1 -38.61 13.77 8.38
N ASP A 2 -37.34 13.68 7.94
CA ASP A 2 -36.42 14.82 7.97
C ASP A 2 -36.92 15.93 7.05
N VAL A 3 -37.36 17.05 7.63
CA VAL A 3 -37.79 18.23 6.91
C VAL A 3 -36.70 18.76 5.98
N GLU A 4 -35.45 18.58 6.39
CA GLU A 4 -34.24 18.91 5.62
C GLU A 4 -34.11 18.07 4.34
N LYS A 5 -34.42 16.78 4.38
CA LYS A 5 -34.45 15.91 3.19
C LYS A 5 -35.58 16.28 2.23
N LEU A 6 -36.71 16.73 2.76
CA LEU A 6 -37.85 17.16 1.94
C LEU A 6 -37.53 18.48 1.25
N ILE A 7 -36.95 19.44 1.97
CA ILE A 7 -36.52 20.73 1.43
C ILE A 7 -35.44 20.54 0.40
N ASN A 8 -34.40 19.73 0.69
CA ASN A 8 -33.32 19.39 -0.25
C ASN A 8 -33.84 18.68 -1.51
N GLY A 9 -34.86 17.82 -1.38
CA GLY A 9 -35.50 17.15 -2.53
C GLY A 9 -36.31 18.11 -3.41
N VAL A 10 -36.96 19.10 -2.82
CA VAL A 10 -37.71 20.15 -3.55
C VAL A 10 -36.74 21.13 -4.22
N VAL A 11 -35.70 21.56 -3.52
CA VAL A 11 -34.66 22.46 -4.04
C VAL A 11 -33.90 21.81 -5.19
N ALA A 12 -33.55 20.53 -5.06
CA ALA A 12 -32.88 19.77 -6.13
C ALA A 12 -33.74 19.66 -7.40
N ARG A 13 -35.05 19.68 -7.28
CA ARG A 13 -35.98 19.60 -8.45
C ARG A 13 -36.01 20.87 -9.26
N PHE A 14 -35.73 22.04 -8.64
CA PHE A 14 -35.80 23.36 -9.29
C PHE A 14 -34.40 23.90 -9.66
N ILE A 15 -33.37 23.60 -8.88
CA ILE A 15 -32.01 24.17 -9.03
C ILE A 15 -31.02 23.14 -9.53
N GLY A 16 -31.40 21.86 -9.61
CA GLY A 16 -30.52 20.71 -9.88
C GLY A 16 -29.75 20.25 -8.63
N THR A 17 -29.20 19.05 -8.68
CA THR A 17 -28.32 18.51 -7.64
C THR A 17 -27.00 19.31 -7.59
N LYS A 18 -26.26 19.20 -6.51
CA LYS A 18 -24.92 19.81 -6.41
C LYS A 18 -24.02 19.36 -7.56
N HIS A 19 -23.97 18.05 -7.81
CA HIS A 19 -23.18 17.46 -8.90
C HIS A 19 -23.55 18.02 -10.30
N GLU A 20 -24.85 18.21 -10.58
CA GLU A 20 -25.29 18.81 -11.85
C GLU A 20 -24.84 20.26 -12.00
N ARG A 21 -24.79 21.03 -10.91
CA ARG A 21 -24.29 22.40 -10.94
C ARG A 21 -22.79 22.46 -11.17
N ASP A 22 -22.02 21.57 -10.50
CA ASP A 22 -20.57 21.46 -10.66
C ASP A 22 -20.21 21.06 -12.10
N VAL A 23 -20.90 20.07 -12.67
CA VAL A 23 -20.75 19.68 -14.06
C VAL A 23 -21.09 20.83 -15.03
N LYS A 24 -22.17 21.59 -14.76
CA LYS A 24 -22.53 22.77 -15.57
C LYS A 24 -21.49 23.87 -15.51
N ALA A 25 -20.87 24.10 -14.35
CA ALA A 25 -19.80 25.09 -14.19
C ALA A 25 -18.55 24.75 -15.02
N ILE A 26 -18.25 23.48 -15.19
CA ILE A 26 -17.11 22.96 -15.98
C ILE A 26 -17.39 22.99 -17.50
N GLN A 27 -18.66 22.94 -17.91
CA GLN A 27 -19.05 22.81 -19.33
C GLN A 27 -18.42 23.88 -20.26
N PRO A 28 -18.28 25.18 -19.89
CA PRO A 28 -17.61 26.15 -20.76
C PRO A 28 -16.16 25.81 -21.08
N MET A 29 -15.42 25.24 -20.14
CA MET A 29 -14.03 24.79 -20.37
C MET A 29 -13.98 23.62 -21.37
N VAL A 30 -14.93 22.68 -21.27
CA VAL A 30 -15.05 21.57 -22.23
C VAL A 30 -15.33 22.09 -23.64
N VAL A 31 -16.21 23.11 -23.79
CA VAL A 31 -16.47 23.75 -25.08
C VAL A 31 -15.19 24.37 -25.64
N ALA A 32 -14.44 25.12 -24.82
CA ALA A 32 -13.18 25.73 -25.26
C ALA A 32 -12.11 24.69 -25.67
N ILE A 33 -12.03 23.54 -24.97
CA ILE A 33 -11.16 22.43 -25.37
C ILE A 33 -11.59 21.83 -26.71
N ASN A 34 -12.90 21.72 -26.94
CA ASN A 34 -13.46 21.24 -28.22
C ASN A 34 -13.15 22.20 -29.39
N GLU A 35 -13.18 23.50 -29.14
CA GLU A 35 -12.85 24.53 -30.14
C GLU A 35 -11.38 24.48 -30.60
N LEU A 36 -10.45 24.06 -29.71
CA LEU A 36 -9.04 23.87 -30.04
C LEU A 36 -8.74 22.57 -30.78
N GLU A 37 -9.63 21.58 -30.81
CA GLU A 37 -9.37 20.27 -31.40
C GLU A 37 -8.99 20.33 -32.90
N PRO A 38 -9.63 21.16 -33.76
CA PRO A 38 -9.23 21.30 -35.15
C PRO A 38 -7.82 21.87 -35.36
N GLU A 39 -7.36 22.74 -34.45
CA GLU A 39 -5.99 23.27 -34.48
C GLU A 39 -4.98 22.17 -34.11
N MET A 40 -5.25 21.44 -33.02
CA MET A 40 -4.37 20.36 -32.54
C MET A 40 -4.20 19.25 -33.58
N LYS A 41 -5.26 18.93 -34.33
CA LYS A 41 -5.22 17.93 -35.44
C LYS A 41 -4.25 18.30 -36.58
N LYS A 42 -3.96 19.58 -36.78
CA LYS A 42 -3.06 20.06 -37.82
C LYS A 42 -1.60 19.99 -37.45
N LEU A 43 -1.29 19.93 -36.14
CA LEU A 43 0.09 19.90 -35.66
C LEU A 43 0.76 18.57 -36.03
N SER A 44 2.04 18.61 -36.36
CA SER A 44 2.90 17.43 -36.43
C SER A 44 3.26 16.92 -35.04
N ASP A 45 3.76 15.70 -34.92
CA ASP A 45 4.14 15.09 -33.67
C ASP A 45 5.26 15.89 -32.97
N ALA A 46 6.21 16.41 -33.76
CA ALA A 46 7.27 17.29 -33.28
C ALA A 46 6.74 18.64 -32.73
N GLU A 47 5.73 19.22 -33.37
CA GLU A 47 5.09 20.44 -32.89
C GLU A 47 4.30 20.22 -31.61
N ILE A 48 3.64 19.05 -31.45
CA ILE A 48 2.96 18.66 -30.20
C ILE A 48 3.98 18.61 -29.03
N THR A 49 5.12 17.94 -29.24
CA THR A 49 6.20 17.89 -28.25
C THR A 49 6.77 19.30 -27.95
N ALA A 50 6.98 20.12 -28.99
CA ALA A 50 7.45 21.50 -28.81
C ALA A 50 6.46 22.37 -28.01
N ARG A 51 5.14 22.23 -28.24
CA ARG A 51 4.09 22.91 -27.45
C ARG A 51 4.17 22.54 -25.96
N THR A 52 4.47 21.29 -25.62
CA THR A 52 4.69 20.88 -24.23
C THR A 52 5.84 21.63 -23.58
N LEU A 53 6.96 21.79 -24.27
CA LEU A 53 8.11 22.56 -23.73
C LEU A 53 7.76 24.03 -23.48
N VAL A 54 6.97 24.65 -24.37
CA VAL A 54 6.49 26.02 -24.17
C VAL A 54 5.59 26.11 -22.96
N LEU A 55 4.58 25.25 -22.84
CA LEU A 55 3.69 25.22 -21.67
C LEU A 55 4.45 24.96 -20.36
N LYS A 56 5.43 24.04 -20.38
CA LYS A 56 6.29 23.76 -19.22
C LYS A 56 7.06 24.99 -18.80
N ALA A 57 7.67 25.71 -19.73
CA ALA A 57 8.42 26.94 -19.45
C ALA A 57 7.51 28.04 -18.89
N GLU A 58 6.31 28.23 -19.46
CA GLU A 58 5.32 29.20 -18.96
C GLU A 58 4.87 28.90 -17.53
N VAL A 59 4.52 27.65 -17.23
CA VAL A 59 4.09 27.23 -15.89
C VAL A 59 5.22 27.42 -14.89
N GLN A 60 6.44 26.97 -15.22
CA GLN A 60 7.62 27.12 -14.36
C GLN A 60 7.98 28.59 -14.12
N SER A 61 7.84 29.47 -15.13
CA SER A 61 8.03 30.90 -14.97
C SER A 61 7.04 31.53 -13.98
N ARG A 62 5.76 31.08 -13.99
CA ARG A 62 4.75 31.55 -13.03
C ARG A 62 4.98 31.02 -11.62
N LEU A 63 5.62 29.86 -11.49
CA LEU A 63 5.98 29.25 -10.20
C LEU A 63 7.32 29.77 -9.65
N ALA A 64 8.08 30.53 -10.44
CA ALA A 64 9.37 31.07 -10.01
C ALA A 64 9.21 31.96 -8.77
N GLY A 65 9.95 31.63 -7.70
CA GLY A 65 9.89 32.34 -6.42
C GLY A 65 8.77 31.90 -5.48
N LEU A 66 7.98 30.87 -5.85
CA LEU A 66 7.00 30.28 -4.95
C LEU A 66 7.67 29.22 -4.07
N GLU A 67 7.76 29.49 -2.78
CA GLU A 67 8.28 28.53 -1.80
C GLU A 67 7.23 27.46 -1.46
N ARG A 68 7.69 26.20 -1.26
CA ARG A 68 6.80 25.07 -0.97
C ARG A 68 6.11 25.19 0.39
N ASP A 69 6.68 25.94 1.30
CA ASP A 69 6.17 26.14 2.66
C ASP A 69 5.27 27.39 2.80
N ASP A 70 5.03 28.08 1.69
CA ASP A 70 4.07 29.21 1.64
C ASP A 70 2.65 28.70 2.03
N PRO A 71 1.98 29.34 3.00
CA PRO A 71 0.61 28.99 3.39
C PRO A 71 -0.38 28.98 2.21
N ASP A 72 -0.20 29.87 1.24
CA ASP A 72 -1.02 30.00 0.05
C ASP A 72 -0.52 29.17 -1.15
N TYR A 73 0.46 28.30 -0.94
CA TYR A 73 1.08 27.50 -2.01
C TYR A 73 0.07 26.81 -2.91
N LYS A 74 -0.93 26.12 -2.33
CA LYS A 74 -1.96 25.40 -3.09
C LYS A 74 -2.76 26.33 -4.02
N LYS A 75 -3.12 27.52 -3.54
CA LYS A 75 -3.89 28.50 -4.30
C LYS A 75 -3.06 29.07 -5.44
N LYS A 76 -1.84 29.50 -5.15
CA LYS A 76 -0.90 30.05 -6.16
C LYS A 76 -0.52 29.01 -7.21
N LEU A 77 -0.35 27.77 -6.81
CA LEU A 77 -0.12 26.66 -7.73
C LEU A 77 -1.29 26.47 -8.69
N GLN A 78 -2.52 26.50 -8.18
CA GLN A 78 -3.72 26.37 -9.01
C GLN A 78 -3.84 27.54 -9.99
N GLU A 79 -3.64 28.78 -9.52
CA GLU A 79 -3.66 29.98 -10.35
C GLU A 79 -2.58 29.96 -11.44
N ALA A 80 -1.41 29.38 -11.18
CA ALA A 80 -0.33 29.22 -12.17
C ALA A 80 -0.66 28.20 -13.27
N LEU A 81 -1.41 27.14 -12.93
CA LEU A 81 -1.79 26.08 -13.85
C LEU A 81 -3.06 26.39 -14.68
N GLU A 82 -3.95 27.23 -14.17
CA GLU A 82 -5.25 27.55 -14.78
C GLU A 82 -5.14 27.95 -16.26
N PRO A 83 -4.26 28.90 -16.69
CA PRO A 83 -4.15 29.26 -18.11
C PRO A 83 -3.63 28.15 -19.01
N ALA A 84 -2.94 27.15 -18.45
CA ALA A 84 -2.40 26.01 -19.21
C ALA A 84 -3.43 24.87 -19.36
N LEU A 85 -4.55 24.86 -18.60
CA LEU A 85 -5.51 23.77 -18.53
C LEU A 85 -6.11 23.43 -19.91
N ILE A 86 -6.71 24.42 -20.57
CA ILE A 86 -7.40 24.25 -21.85
C ILE A 86 -6.44 23.73 -22.94
N PRO A 87 -5.30 24.38 -23.21
CA PRO A 87 -4.36 23.90 -24.22
C PRO A 87 -3.72 22.54 -23.84
N ALA A 88 -3.46 22.30 -22.58
CA ALA A 88 -2.92 21.02 -22.12
C ALA A 88 -3.88 19.86 -22.38
N PHE A 89 -5.16 20.00 -22.03
CA PHE A 89 -6.16 18.96 -22.25
C PHE A 89 -6.42 18.71 -23.74
N ALA A 90 -6.41 19.75 -24.57
CA ALA A 90 -6.51 19.61 -26.02
C ALA A 90 -5.32 18.81 -26.59
N LEU A 91 -4.09 19.05 -26.14
CA LEU A 91 -2.90 18.30 -26.53
C LEU A 91 -2.96 16.83 -26.11
N VAL A 92 -3.34 16.53 -24.85
CA VAL A 92 -3.46 15.15 -24.35
C VAL A 92 -4.54 14.38 -25.15
N ARG A 93 -5.67 15.02 -25.45
CA ARG A 93 -6.74 14.43 -26.22
C ARG A 93 -6.27 14.02 -27.62
N GLU A 94 -5.53 14.91 -28.30
CA GLU A 94 -4.96 14.62 -29.61
C GLU A 94 -3.86 13.54 -29.56
N ALA A 95 -2.99 13.58 -28.55
CA ALA A 95 -1.98 12.55 -28.33
C ALA A 95 -2.62 11.17 -28.09
N GLY A 96 -3.69 11.09 -27.28
CA GLY A 96 -4.42 9.86 -27.04
C GLY A 96 -5.07 9.31 -28.32
N ARG A 97 -5.62 10.19 -29.17
CA ARG A 97 -6.16 9.80 -30.46
C ARG A 97 -5.10 9.23 -31.42
N ARG A 98 -3.91 9.84 -31.43
CA ARG A 98 -2.83 9.40 -32.35
C ARG A 98 -2.14 8.13 -31.87
N THR A 99 -1.87 8.02 -30.57
CA THR A 99 -1.08 6.90 -30.03
C THR A 99 -1.90 5.65 -29.78
N LEU A 100 -3.09 5.80 -29.20
CA LEU A 100 -3.95 4.70 -28.78
C LEU A 100 -5.23 4.55 -29.61
N GLY A 101 -5.50 5.48 -30.53
CA GLY A 101 -6.80 5.53 -31.23
C GLY A 101 -7.96 5.98 -30.34
N MET A 102 -7.67 6.40 -29.11
CA MET A 102 -8.67 6.75 -28.08
C MET A 102 -8.80 8.28 -27.94
N ARG A 103 -9.92 8.82 -28.44
CA ARG A 103 -10.27 10.22 -28.23
C ARG A 103 -11.06 10.34 -26.92
N HIS A 104 -10.62 11.18 -26.00
CA HIS A 104 -11.38 11.45 -24.78
C HIS A 104 -12.78 11.99 -25.09
N PHE A 105 -13.79 11.43 -24.41
CA PHE A 105 -15.17 11.93 -24.45
C PHE A 105 -15.31 13.20 -23.62
N ASP A 106 -16.36 13.98 -23.86
CA ASP A 106 -16.58 15.23 -23.11
C ASP A 106 -16.78 14.96 -21.60
N VAL A 107 -17.46 13.88 -21.23
CA VAL A 107 -17.58 13.43 -19.83
C VAL A 107 -16.23 13.07 -19.20
N GLN A 108 -15.28 12.57 -19.99
CA GLN A 108 -13.92 12.28 -19.53
C GLN A 108 -13.09 13.56 -19.35
N LEU A 109 -13.32 14.60 -20.16
CA LEU A 109 -12.71 15.92 -19.94
C LEU A 109 -13.23 16.54 -18.63
N ILE A 110 -14.54 16.43 -18.33
CA ILE A 110 -15.12 16.86 -17.04
C ILE A 110 -14.41 16.12 -15.91
N GLY A 111 -14.27 14.80 -15.99
CA GLY A 111 -13.55 14.00 -15.01
C GLY A 111 -12.12 14.44 -14.79
N GLY A 112 -11.39 14.75 -15.87
CA GLY A 112 -10.03 15.25 -15.80
C GLY A 112 -9.92 16.62 -15.11
N ILE A 113 -10.88 17.53 -15.33
CA ILE A 113 -10.93 18.83 -14.68
C ILE A 113 -11.22 18.67 -13.18
N VAL A 114 -12.19 17.84 -12.80
CA VAL A 114 -12.50 17.52 -11.40
C VAL A 114 -11.27 16.97 -10.66
N LEU A 115 -10.54 16.04 -11.28
CA LEU A 115 -9.29 15.53 -10.72
C LEU A 115 -8.21 16.61 -10.60
N HIS A 116 -8.12 17.51 -11.60
CA HIS A 116 -7.17 18.61 -11.53
C HIS A 116 -7.50 19.60 -10.39
N GLU A 117 -8.78 19.80 -10.08
CA GLU A 117 -9.21 20.63 -8.94
C GLU A 117 -8.89 20.02 -7.57
N GLY A 118 -8.35 18.80 -7.52
CA GLY A 118 -8.06 18.11 -6.26
C GLY A 118 -9.31 17.50 -5.61
N LYS A 119 -10.24 17.01 -6.41
CA LYS A 119 -11.50 16.39 -6.00
C LYS A 119 -11.53 14.90 -6.40
N ILE A 120 -12.57 14.20 -5.97
CA ILE A 120 -12.83 12.81 -6.37
C ILE A 120 -13.83 12.82 -7.53
N ALA A 121 -13.42 12.22 -8.65
CA ALA A 121 -14.28 11.98 -9.80
C ALA A 121 -14.97 10.61 -9.64
N GLU A 122 -16.26 10.59 -9.30
CA GLU A 122 -17.05 9.37 -9.38
C GLU A 122 -17.48 9.13 -10.82
N MET A 123 -16.79 8.19 -11.48
CA MET A 123 -17.13 7.75 -12.84
C MET A 123 -17.48 6.28 -12.80
N LYS A 124 -18.63 5.90 -13.35
CA LYS A 124 -19.07 4.50 -13.37
C LYS A 124 -18.02 3.58 -14.01
N THR A 125 -18.01 2.34 -13.58
CA THR A 125 -17.07 1.33 -14.09
C THR A 125 -17.23 1.20 -15.61
N GLY A 126 -16.11 1.13 -16.35
CA GLY A 126 -16.13 1.08 -17.82
C GLY A 126 -16.15 2.43 -18.54
N GLU A 127 -16.17 3.57 -17.82
CA GLU A 127 -16.12 4.92 -18.40
C GLU A 127 -14.69 5.40 -18.75
N GLY A 128 -13.67 4.55 -18.61
CA GLY A 128 -12.29 4.84 -19.02
C GLY A 128 -11.52 5.74 -18.05
N LYS A 129 -11.67 5.54 -16.75
CA LYS A 129 -10.96 6.29 -15.68
C LYS A 129 -9.45 6.39 -15.90
N THR A 130 -8.79 5.30 -16.29
CA THR A 130 -7.35 5.26 -16.58
C THR A 130 -6.94 6.28 -17.66
N LEU A 131 -7.76 6.42 -18.71
CA LEU A 131 -7.54 7.42 -19.76
C LEU A 131 -7.78 8.84 -19.24
N VAL A 132 -8.78 9.05 -18.36
CA VAL A 132 -9.09 10.34 -17.75
C VAL A 132 -7.91 10.86 -16.91
N ALA A 133 -7.25 9.97 -16.18
CA ALA A 133 -6.09 10.33 -15.33
C ALA A 133 -4.94 10.93 -16.14
N THR A 134 -4.85 10.68 -17.45
CA THR A 134 -3.80 11.25 -18.31
C THR A 134 -3.87 12.78 -18.40
N LEU A 135 -5.06 13.35 -18.34
CA LEU A 135 -5.31 14.78 -18.44
C LEU A 135 -4.70 15.58 -17.27
N PRO A 136 -5.11 15.36 -16.03
CA PRO A 136 -4.55 16.06 -14.87
C PRO A 136 -3.09 15.67 -14.60
N ALA A 137 -2.67 14.42 -14.90
CA ALA A 137 -1.30 14.00 -14.73
C ALA A 137 -0.35 14.79 -15.63
N TYR A 138 -0.67 14.94 -16.90
CA TYR A 138 0.10 15.76 -17.84
C TYR A 138 0.19 17.22 -17.37
N LEU A 139 -0.96 17.86 -17.08
CA LEU A 139 -0.99 19.26 -16.68
C LEU A 139 -0.14 19.54 -15.42
N ASN A 140 -0.27 18.70 -14.40
CA ASN A 140 0.48 18.88 -13.15
C ASN A 140 1.97 18.49 -13.31
N ALA A 141 2.32 17.59 -14.23
CA ALA A 141 3.71 17.25 -14.53
C ALA A 141 4.52 18.43 -15.14
N LEU A 142 3.84 19.41 -15.77
CA LEU A 142 4.47 20.63 -16.29
C LEU A 142 5.17 21.46 -15.20
N THR A 143 4.77 21.31 -13.95
CA THR A 143 5.43 21.94 -12.79
C THR A 143 6.89 21.46 -12.59
N GLY A 144 7.23 20.27 -13.05
CA GLY A 144 8.53 19.61 -12.84
C GLY A 144 8.69 18.94 -11.47
N HIS A 145 7.66 18.97 -10.61
CA HIS A 145 7.73 18.38 -9.26
C HIS A 145 7.39 16.89 -9.20
N GLY A 146 6.96 16.29 -10.31
CA GLY A 146 6.52 14.91 -10.41
C GLY A 146 5.06 14.70 -10.02
N VAL A 147 4.44 13.71 -10.65
CA VAL A 147 3.05 13.29 -10.40
C VAL A 147 3.05 11.80 -10.10
N HIS A 148 2.35 11.40 -9.04
CA HIS A 148 2.16 10.00 -8.68
C HIS A 148 0.77 9.53 -9.10
N ILE A 149 0.68 8.42 -9.84
CA ILE A 149 -0.57 7.72 -10.14
C ILE A 149 -0.56 6.44 -9.31
N VAL A 150 -1.47 6.40 -8.34
CA VAL A 150 -1.51 5.35 -7.32
C VAL A 150 -2.55 4.32 -7.68
N THR A 151 -2.16 3.05 -7.70
CA THR A 151 -3.02 1.91 -7.99
C THR A 151 -3.01 0.89 -6.85
N VAL A 152 -3.93 -0.08 -6.89
CA VAL A 152 -4.09 -1.07 -5.80
C VAL A 152 -3.13 -2.27 -5.89
N ASN A 153 -2.40 -2.46 -7.00
CA ASN A 153 -1.44 -3.57 -7.12
C ASN A 153 -0.42 -3.34 -8.24
N ASP A 154 0.68 -4.11 -8.21
CA ASP A 154 1.80 -4.02 -9.15
C ASP A 154 1.39 -4.32 -10.60
N TYR A 155 0.45 -5.25 -10.79
CA TYR A 155 -0.04 -5.58 -12.14
C TYR A 155 -0.70 -4.37 -12.81
N LEU A 156 -1.58 -3.66 -12.08
CA LEU A 156 -2.24 -2.45 -12.59
C LEU A 156 -1.23 -1.32 -12.80
N ALA A 157 -0.29 -1.13 -11.86
CA ALA A 157 0.76 -0.11 -11.99
C ALA A 157 1.57 -0.30 -13.28
N ARG A 158 2.01 -1.52 -13.57
CA ARG A 158 2.73 -1.84 -14.81
C ARG A 158 1.84 -1.71 -16.04
N ARG A 159 0.66 -2.32 -16.02
CA ARG A 159 -0.30 -2.30 -17.14
C ARG A 159 -0.65 -0.87 -17.55
N ASP A 160 -1.02 -0.03 -16.58
CA ASP A 160 -1.50 1.32 -16.85
C ASP A 160 -0.36 2.25 -17.29
N ALA A 161 0.84 2.08 -16.74
CA ALA A 161 2.02 2.77 -17.21
C ALA A 161 2.41 2.39 -18.65
N GLU A 162 2.32 1.11 -19.00
CA GLU A 162 2.58 0.62 -20.34
C GLU A 162 1.51 1.10 -21.33
N TRP A 163 0.25 1.05 -20.93
CA TRP A 163 -0.88 1.40 -21.79
C TRP A 163 -0.98 2.91 -22.03
N MET A 164 -0.86 3.74 -20.98
CA MET A 164 -0.95 5.20 -21.09
C MET A 164 0.41 5.85 -21.43
N GLY A 165 1.52 5.15 -21.23
CA GLY A 165 2.88 5.63 -21.49
C GLY A 165 3.12 6.23 -22.87
N PRO A 166 2.59 5.66 -23.98
CA PRO A 166 2.71 6.25 -25.31
C PRO A 166 2.18 7.68 -25.41
N ILE A 167 1.09 8.03 -24.72
CA ILE A 167 0.56 9.40 -24.67
C ILE A 167 1.59 10.35 -24.09
N TYR A 168 2.13 10.02 -22.91
CA TYR A 168 3.10 10.86 -22.21
C TYR A 168 4.41 11.01 -22.99
N LYS A 169 4.90 9.91 -23.59
CA LYS A 169 6.12 9.91 -24.41
C LYS A 169 5.96 10.80 -25.65
N MET A 170 4.81 10.74 -26.33
CA MET A 170 4.50 11.62 -27.46
C MET A 170 4.48 13.09 -27.05
N LEU A 171 4.03 13.38 -25.83
CA LEU A 171 4.04 14.72 -25.24
C LEU A 171 5.42 15.13 -24.69
N GLY A 172 6.44 14.27 -24.79
CA GLY A 172 7.80 14.57 -24.34
C GLY A 172 8.02 14.41 -22.83
N LEU A 173 7.14 13.69 -22.13
CA LEU A 173 7.28 13.39 -20.70
C LEU A 173 7.83 11.97 -20.47
N THR A 174 8.52 11.82 -19.34
CA THR A 174 9.07 10.55 -18.86
C THR A 174 8.10 9.84 -17.92
N VAL A 175 8.09 8.49 -17.98
CA VAL A 175 7.22 7.64 -17.14
C VAL A 175 8.08 6.64 -16.37
N GLY A 176 7.87 6.57 -15.06
CA GLY A 176 8.46 5.59 -14.15
C GLY A 176 7.39 4.66 -13.56
N VAL A 177 7.81 3.50 -13.06
CA VAL A 177 6.93 2.54 -12.39
C VAL A 177 7.61 2.06 -11.12
N ILE A 178 6.91 2.13 -10.00
CA ILE A 178 7.34 1.60 -8.70
C ILE A 178 6.54 0.34 -8.41
N VAL A 179 7.26 -0.76 -8.24
CA VAL A 179 6.74 -2.09 -7.92
C VAL A 179 7.67 -2.78 -6.93
N HIS A 180 7.25 -3.90 -6.36
CA HIS A 180 7.93 -4.56 -5.25
C HIS A 180 9.41 -4.90 -5.52
N ASP A 181 9.74 -5.46 -6.66
CA ASP A 181 11.07 -6.06 -6.96
C ASP A 181 12.17 -5.07 -7.41
N LEU A 182 11.99 -3.75 -7.21
CA LEU A 182 12.96 -2.75 -7.64
C LEU A 182 14.01 -2.48 -6.58
N ASP A 183 15.28 -2.34 -7.02
CA ASP A 183 16.36 -1.80 -6.19
C ASP A 183 16.30 -0.26 -6.04
N ASP A 184 17.07 0.29 -5.11
CA ASP A 184 17.08 1.73 -4.81
C ASP A 184 17.48 2.60 -6.02
N VAL A 185 18.34 2.11 -6.91
CA VAL A 185 18.77 2.84 -8.12
C VAL A 185 17.61 2.93 -9.11
N GLN A 186 16.92 1.82 -9.32
CA GLN A 186 15.75 1.75 -10.18
C GLN A 186 14.60 2.57 -9.62
N ARG A 187 14.35 2.53 -8.30
CA ARG A 187 13.34 3.36 -7.62
C ARG A 187 13.63 4.83 -7.79
N ARG A 188 14.88 5.25 -7.57
CA ARG A 188 15.30 6.67 -7.75
C ARG A 188 15.11 7.13 -9.20
N ALA A 189 15.45 6.29 -10.17
CA ALA A 189 15.20 6.59 -11.58
C ALA A 189 13.71 6.72 -11.89
N ALA A 190 12.86 5.85 -11.33
CA ALA A 190 11.41 5.88 -11.52
C ALA A 190 10.77 7.10 -10.85
N TYR A 191 11.16 7.47 -9.63
CA TYR A 191 10.72 8.72 -8.99
C TYR A 191 11.29 9.96 -9.69
N GLY A 192 12.42 9.84 -10.38
CA GLY A 192 13.01 10.89 -11.22
C GLY A 192 12.17 11.24 -12.45
N ALA A 193 11.25 10.39 -12.88
CA ALA A 193 10.36 10.61 -14.02
C ALA A 193 9.34 11.74 -13.76
N ASP A 194 8.78 12.33 -14.83
CA ASP A 194 7.72 13.34 -14.71
C ASP A 194 6.43 12.76 -14.14
N ILE A 195 6.12 11.50 -14.47
CA ILE A 195 4.94 10.76 -13.98
C ILE A 195 5.39 9.38 -13.49
N THR A 196 5.02 9.03 -12.26
CA THR A 196 5.38 7.76 -11.63
C THR A 196 4.12 6.99 -11.24
N PHE A 197 3.95 5.80 -11.83
CA PHE A 197 2.92 4.84 -11.43
C PHE A 197 3.45 3.96 -10.31
N GLY A 198 2.60 3.57 -9.37
CA GLY A 198 2.99 2.65 -8.31
C GLY A 198 1.83 2.24 -7.42
N THR A 199 2.07 1.32 -6.52
CA THR A 199 1.07 0.90 -5.55
C THR A 199 1.07 1.80 -4.31
N ASN A 200 -0.07 1.92 -3.66
CA ASN A 200 -0.21 2.64 -2.39
C ASN A 200 0.79 2.15 -1.34
N ASN A 201 0.99 0.83 -1.25
CA ASN A 201 1.91 0.21 -0.30
C ASN A 201 3.37 0.61 -0.58
N GLU A 202 3.84 0.47 -1.83
CA GLU A 202 5.23 0.77 -2.18
C GLU A 202 5.56 2.25 -1.99
N PHE A 203 4.65 3.16 -2.37
CA PHE A 203 4.84 4.59 -2.10
C PHE A 203 4.99 4.89 -0.62
N GLY A 204 4.14 4.29 0.22
CA GLY A 204 4.21 4.49 1.66
C GLY A 204 5.42 3.82 2.30
N PHE A 205 5.80 2.62 1.86
CA PHE A 205 7.01 1.95 2.34
C PHE A 205 8.29 2.68 1.90
N ASP A 206 8.34 3.24 0.69
CA ASP A 206 9.47 4.04 0.25
C ASP A 206 9.63 5.31 1.10
N TYR A 207 8.52 5.94 1.50
CA TYR A 207 8.56 7.06 2.44
C TYR A 207 9.17 6.63 3.79
N LEU A 208 8.75 5.50 4.34
CA LEU A 208 9.29 5.00 5.60
C LEU A 208 10.78 4.63 5.44
N ARG A 209 11.16 3.95 4.34
CA ARG A 209 12.55 3.59 4.03
C ARG A 209 13.45 4.82 3.91
N ASP A 210 13.00 5.88 3.23
CA ASP A 210 13.76 7.12 3.06
C ASP A 210 14.03 7.81 4.40
N ASN A 211 13.09 7.71 5.35
CA ASN A 211 13.28 8.24 6.70
C ASN A 211 14.15 7.37 7.61
N MET A 212 14.68 6.25 7.11
CA MET A 212 15.64 5.37 7.81
C MET A 212 17.02 5.37 7.14
N LYS A 213 17.23 6.15 6.06
CA LYS A 213 18.52 6.25 5.33
C LYS A 213 19.50 7.16 6.07
N TYR A 214 20.80 6.89 5.92
CA TYR A 214 21.90 7.65 6.54
C TYR A 214 22.56 8.66 5.60
N ASP A 215 22.22 8.66 4.31
CA ASP A 215 22.67 9.66 3.34
C ASP A 215 21.47 10.09 2.45
N LEU A 216 21.39 11.39 2.17
CA LEU A 216 20.39 11.96 1.24
C LEU A 216 20.45 11.36 -0.16
N LYS A 217 21.65 10.93 -0.59
CA LYS A 217 21.83 10.30 -1.90
C LYS A 217 21.14 8.95 -1.99
N ASP A 218 20.88 8.32 -0.85
CA ASP A 218 20.21 7.02 -0.79
C ASP A 218 18.69 7.15 -0.74
N CYS A 219 18.15 8.33 -0.46
CA CYS A 219 16.72 8.61 -0.54
C CYS A 219 16.25 8.52 -2.00
N VAL A 220 15.07 7.92 -2.19
CA VAL A 220 14.52 7.66 -3.51
C VAL A 220 13.42 8.64 -3.91
N GLN A 221 12.61 9.14 -2.95
CA GLN A 221 11.50 10.03 -3.21
C GLN A 221 11.93 11.50 -3.30
N ARG A 222 11.25 12.26 -4.21
CA ARG A 222 11.48 13.71 -4.39
C ARG A 222 10.55 14.61 -3.58
N GLY A 223 9.56 14.03 -2.93
CA GLY A 223 8.50 14.72 -2.18
C GLY A 223 7.10 14.45 -2.73
N HIS A 224 6.08 14.99 -2.06
CA HIS A 224 4.66 14.69 -2.26
C HIS A 224 3.94 15.89 -2.87
N HIS A 225 4.01 16.04 -4.21
CA HIS A 225 3.43 17.18 -4.90
C HIS A 225 1.97 16.93 -5.29
N PHE A 226 1.70 16.02 -6.21
CA PHE A 226 0.36 15.68 -6.67
C PHE A 226 0.20 14.16 -6.80
N ALA A 227 -0.90 13.62 -6.26
CA ALA A 227 -1.28 12.24 -6.47
C ALA A 227 -2.68 12.12 -7.05
N VAL A 228 -2.84 11.23 -8.02
CA VAL A 228 -4.13 10.74 -8.51
C VAL A 228 -4.28 9.29 -8.03
N VAL A 229 -5.27 9.03 -7.18
CA VAL A 229 -5.51 7.71 -6.61
C VAL A 229 -6.60 7.01 -7.41
N ASP A 230 -6.24 5.92 -8.11
CA ASP A 230 -7.23 5.07 -8.78
C ASP A 230 -7.86 4.10 -7.77
N GLU A 231 -9.16 3.87 -7.94
CA GLU A 231 -9.96 3.11 -6.98
C GLU A 231 -9.81 3.68 -5.56
N VAL A 232 -10.01 4.99 -5.42
CA VAL A 232 -9.75 5.76 -4.20
C VAL A 232 -10.52 5.27 -2.98
N ASP A 233 -11.69 4.69 -3.14
CA ASP A 233 -12.49 4.07 -2.10
C ASP A 233 -11.85 2.78 -1.55
N SER A 234 -11.13 2.00 -2.39
CA SER A 234 -10.35 0.87 -1.90
C SER A 234 -9.17 1.33 -1.05
N ILE A 235 -8.38 2.25 -1.58
CA ILE A 235 -7.12 2.66 -0.98
C ILE A 235 -7.34 3.50 0.28
N LEU A 236 -8.24 4.51 0.21
CA LEU A 236 -8.41 5.47 1.30
C LEU A 236 -9.48 5.07 2.34
N ILE A 237 -10.31 4.07 2.03
CA ILE A 237 -11.34 3.57 2.95
C ILE A 237 -11.08 2.12 3.36
N ASP A 238 -11.03 1.16 2.40
CA ASP A 238 -10.92 -0.26 2.74
C ASP A 238 -9.58 -0.63 3.33
N GLU A 239 -8.50 -0.27 2.65
CA GLU A 239 -7.13 -0.59 3.06
C GLU A 239 -6.62 0.34 4.18
N ALA A 240 -7.30 1.47 4.41
CA ALA A 240 -6.91 2.47 5.40
C ALA A 240 -7.30 2.10 6.86
N ARG A 241 -7.55 0.83 7.14
CA ARG A 241 -7.82 0.30 8.48
C ARG A 241 -6.56 -0.11 9.22
N THR A 242 -5.50 -0.46 8.49
CA THR A 242 -4.22 -0.88 9.05
C THR A 242 -3.12 0.07 8.62
N PRO A 243 -2.21 0.47 9.51
CA PRO A 243 -1.05 1.27 9.13
C PRO A 243 -0.06 0.46 8.31
N LEU A 244 0.82 1.15 7.59
CA LEU A 244 2.05 0.59 7.04
C LEU A 244 3.09 0.52 8.14
N ILE A 245 3.70 -0.64 8.35
CA ILE A 245 4.67 -0.87 9.41
C ILE A 245 5.92 -1.51 8.82
N ILE A 246 7.08 -0.96 9.16
CA ILE A 246 8.37 -1.62 9.00
C ILE A 246 8.77 -2.12 10.37
N SER A 247 9.03 -3.42 10.49
CA SER A 247 9.43 -4.05 11.75
C SER A 247 10.76 -4.75 11.63
N GLY A 248 11.46 -4.89 12.74
CA GLY A 248 12.68 -5.65 12.90
C GLY A 248 12.58 -6.64 14.05
N PRO A 249 13.47 -7.64 14.13
CA PRO A 249 13.41 -8.67 15.15
C PRO A 249 13.65 -8.07 16.55
N ALA A 250 12.72 -8.35 17.47
CA ALA A 250 12.89 -8.08 18.89
C ALA A 250 13.67 -9.21 19.59
N GLU A 251 14.20 -8.94 20.77
CA GLU A 251 15.02 -9.90 21.54
C GLU A 251 14.20 -10.90 22.37
N GLU A 252 12.87 -10.84 22.38
CA GLU A 252 12.03 -11.66 23.24
C GLU A 252 11.81 -13.12 22.78
N SER A 253 11.57 -14.02 23.79
CA SER A 253 11.40 -15.47 23.58
C SER A 253 9.98 -15.82 23.11
N THR A 254 9.86 -16.66 22.09
CA THR A 254 8.59 -17.18 21.55
C THR A 254 7.92 -18.27 22.39
N ASP A 255 8.58 -18.74 23.47
CA ASP A 255 8.08 -19.86 24.30
C ASP A 255 6.78 -19.52 25.05
N LYS A 256 6.55 -18.25 25.35
CA LYS A 256 5.34 -17.77 26.03
C LYS A 256 4.08 -18.08 25.23
N TYR A 257 4.09 -17.85 23.92
CA TYR A 257 2.94 -18.11 23.04
C TYR A 257 2.50 -19.58 23.05
N TYR A 258 3.45 -20.52 22.91
CA TYR A 258 3.14 -21.96 22.95
C TYR A 258 2.62 -22.43 24.31
N ARG A 259 3.05 -21.79 25.40
CA ARG A 259 2.58 -22.10 26.74
C ARG A 259 1.14 -21.64 26.94
N ILE A 260 0.81 -20.45 26.47
CA ILE A 260 -0.50 -19.83 26.61
C ILE A 260 -1.50 -20.48 25.64
N ASP A 261 -1.13 -20.74 24.41
CA ASP A 261 -1.99 -21.42 23.42
C ASP A 261 -2.57 -22.74 23.96
N LYS A 262 -1.79 -23.53 24.69
CA LYS A 262 -2.22 -24.83 25.27
C LYS A 262 -3.33 -24.72 26.29
N ILE A 263 -3.57 -23.55 26.89
CA ILE A 263 -4.62 -23.38 27.90
C ILE A 263 -5.93 -22.87 27.31
N ILE A 264 -5.89 -22.11 26.18
CA ILE A 264 -7.08 -21.51 25.58
C ILE A 264 -8.16 -22.54 25.19
N PRO A 265 -7.84 -23.71 24.57
CA PRO A 265 -8.85 -24.72 24.25
C PRO A 265 -9.57 -25.33 25.48
N LYS A 266 -9.07 -25.08 26.70
CA LYS A 266 -9.69 -25.54 27.95
C LYS A 266 -10.70 -24.55 28.50
N LEU A 267 -10.77 -23.34 27.94
CA LEU A 267 -11.75 -22.31 28.33
C LEU A 267 -13.06 -22.54 27.60
N ILE A 268 -14.16 -22.29 28.26
CA ILE A 268 -15.53 -22.57 27.77
C ILE A 268 -16.22 -21.22 27.53
N LEU A 269 -16.79 -21.05 26.34
CA LEU A 269 -17.59 -19.88 25.98
C LEU A 269 -18.78 -19.73 26.94
N ASP A 270 -19.16 -18.53 27.28
CA ASP A 270 -20.22 -18.07 28.17
C ASP A 270 -20.05 -18.50 29.66
N ILE A 271 -18.97 -19.23 29.99
CA ILE A 271 -18.58 -19.56 31.36
C ILE A 271 -17.27 -18.86 31.71
N ASP A 272 -16.19 -19.17 30.97
CA ASP A 272 -14.85 -18.68 31.24
C ASP A 272 -14.55 -17.38 30.46
N TYR A 273 -15.22 -17.15 29.32
CA TYR A 273 -15.09 -15.92 28.53
C TYR A 273 -16.36 -15.60 27.78
N THR A 274 -16.55 -14.31 27.47
CA THR A 274 -17.64 -13.80 26.63
C THR A 274 -17.10 -13.33 25.28
N LEU A 275 -17.91 -13.50 24.22
CA LEU A 275 -17.58 -13.11 22.86
C LEU A 275 -18.58 -12.06 22.38
N ASP A 276 -18.07 -10.92 21.91
CA ASP A 276 -18.86 -9.92 21.20
C ASP A 276 -18.44 -9.91 19.73
N GLU A 277 -19.15 -10.64 18.90
CA GLU A 277 -18.88 -10.72 17.46
C GLU A 277 -19.06 -9.36 16.77
N LYS A 278 -19.96 -8.52 17.28
CA LYS A 278 -20.26 -7.20 16.71
C LYS A 278 -19.09 -6.22 16.86
N HIS A 279 -18.44 -6.26 18.01
CA HIS A 279 -17.29 -5.42 18.32
C HIS A 279 -15.96 -6.14 18.13
N ARG A 280 -15.98 -7.42 17.72
CA ARG A 280 -14.79 -8.28 17.57
C ARG A 280 -13.92 -8.32 18.81
N THR A 281 -14.54 -8.43 19.97
CA THR A 281 -13.85 -8.49 21.26
C THR A 281 -14.16 -9.79 21.99
N SER A 282 -13.19 -10.28 22.73
CA SER A 282 -13.35 -11.42 23.64
C SER A 282 -12.83 -11.03 25.02
N THR A 283 -13.60 -11.26 26.07
CA THR A 283 -13.25 -10.88 27.44
C THR A 283 -13.39 -12.06 28.39
N LEU A 284 -12.41 -12.21 29.31
CA LEU A 284 -12.49 -13.22 30.34
C LEU A 284 -13.53 -12.83 31.41
N THR A 285 -14.25 -13.83 31.93
CA THR A 285 -15.10 -13.71 33.12
C THR A 285 -14.23 -13.85 34.39
N GLU A 286 -14.79 -13.58 35.57
CA GLU A 286 -14.09 -13.81 36.85
C GLU A 286 -13.70 -15.29 37.03
N GLU A 287 -14.57 -16.22 36.59
CA GLU A 287 -14.29 -17.65 36.61
C GLU A 287 -13.16 -18.02 35.63
N GLY A 288 -13.15 -17.39 34.45
CA GLY A 288 -12.09 -17.54 33.45
C GLY A 288 -10.74 -17.04 33.93
N VAL A 289 -10.69 -15.88 34.58
CA VAL A 289 -9.47 -15.35 35.21
C VAL A 289 -8.92 -16.33 36.24
N SER A 290 -9.76 -16.77 37.20
CA SER A 290 -9.36 -17.73 38.25
C SER A 290 -8.91 -19.08 37.67
N LYS A 291 -9.46 -19.47 36.50
CA LYS A 291 -9.06 -20.69 35.78
C LYS A 291 -7.72 -20.52 35.09
N CYS A 292 -7.48 -19.36 34.45
CA CYS A 292 -6.18 -19.02 33.85
C CYS A 292 -5.06 -18.95 34.89
N GLU A 293 -5.30 -18.33 36.04
CA GLU A 293 -4.35 -18.27 37.16
C GLU A 293 -3.92 -19.66 37.61
N ARG A 294 -4.88 -20.56 37.77
CA ARG A 294 -4.60 -21.96 38.16
C ARG A 294 -3.82 -22.72 37.08
N LEU A 295 -4.18 -22.55 35.80
CA LEU A 295 -3.54 -23.25 34.69
C LEU A 295 -2.12 -22.73 34.41
N LEU A 296 -1.87 -21.45 34.66
CA LEU A 296 -0.56 -20.80 34.50
C LEU A 296 0.30 -20.86 35.76
N ASN A 297 -0.30 -21.28 36.90
CA ASN A 297 0.32 -21.29 38.21
C ASN A 297 0.76 -19.88 38.69
N LEU A 298 -0.14 -18.89 38.51
CA LEU A 298 0.03 -17.50 38.89
C LEU A 298 -0.82 -17.16 40.12
N GLY A 299 -0.37 -16.21 40.96
CA GLY A 299 -1.13 -15.76 42.13
C GLY A 299 -2.26 -14.79 41.74
N ASN A 300 -1.94 -13.77 40.94
CA ASN A 300 -2.90 -12.78 40.46
C ASN A 300 -2.53 -12.43 39.00
N LEU A 301 -3.46 -12.63 38.07
CA LEU A 301 -3.25 -12.38 36.65
C LEU A 301 -3.12 -10.88 36.33
N TYR A 302 -3.80 -10.02 37.12
CA TYR A 302 -3.80 -8.57 36.98
C TYR A 302 -2.70 -7.86 37.79
N ASP A 303 -1.77 -8.61 38.35
CA ASP A 303 -0.58 -7.99 38.99
C ASP A 303 0.25 -7.24 37.93
N PRO A 304 0.78 -6.03 38.22
CA PRO A 304 1.66 -5.31 37.32
C PRO A 304 2.81 -6.14 36.73
N ALA A 305 3.33 -7.10 37.51
CA ALA A 305 4.37 -8.03 37.06
C ALA A 305 3.89 -9.05 36.01
N ASN A 306 2.57 -9.26 35.88
CA ASN A 306 1.95 -10.24 34.96
C ASN A 306 1.24 -9.58 33.76
N MET A 307 1.36 -8.26 33.58
CA MET A 307 0.70 -7.52 32.49
C MET A 307 1.02 -8.09 31.11
N ASP A 308 2.23 -8.54 30.91
CA ASP A 308 2.67 -9.21 29.69
C ASP A 308 1.91 -10.54 29.48
N ILE A 309 1.75 -11.35 30.51
CA ILE A 309 1.05 -12.63 30.43
C ILE A 309 -0.44 -12.44 30.11
N ILE A 310 -1.09 -11.46 30.73
CA ILE A 310 -2.52 -11.17 30.46
C ILE A 310 -2.72 -10.71 29.03
N HIS A 311 -1.81 -9.88 28.51
CA HIS A 311 -1.82 -9.47 27.09
C HIS A 311 -1.79 -10.69 26.16
N HIS A 312 -0.85 -11.60 26.36
CA HIS A 312 -0.73 -12.82 25.54
C HIS A 312 -1.96 -13.73 25.68
N VAL A 313 -2.60 -13.82 26.86
CA VAL A 313 -3.84 -14.58 27.05
C VAL A 313 -4.99 -14.00 26.23
N TYR A 314 -5.15 -12.67 26.23
CA TYR A 314 -6.18 -12.02 25.42
C TYR A 314 -5.94 -12.19 23.92
N GLN A 315 -4.70 -12.07 23.46
CA GLN A 315 -4.38 -12.25 22.03
C GLN A 315 -4.61 -13.71 21.59
N ALA A 316 -4.21 -14.69 22.42
CA ALA A 316 -4.48 -16.09 22.15
C ALA A 316 -5.99 -16.40 22.15
N LEU A 317 -6.75 -15.81 23.09
CA LEU A 317 -8.19 -15.95 23.14
C LEU A 317 -8.87 -15.36 21.87
N ARG A 318 -8.46 -14.18 21.45
CA ARG A 318 -8.91 -13.57 20.19
C ARG A 318 -8.59 -14.44 18.98
N ALA A 319 -7.35 -14.96 18.91
CA ALA A 319 -6.92 -15.82 17.80
C ALA A 319 -7.79 -17.08 17.68
N HIS A 320 -8.17 -17.71 18.81
CA HIS A 320 -9.03 -18.90 18.81
C HIS A 320 -10.49 -18.60 18.57
N ALA A 321 -11.04 -17.52 19.14
CA ALA A 321 -12.45 -17.21 19.13
C ALA A 321 -12.92 -16.46 17.88
N LEU A 322 -12.09 -15.57 17.32
CA LEU A 322 -12.50 -14.61 16.29
C LEU A 322 -11.84 -14.83 14.93
N PHE A 323 -10.67 -15.49 14.85
CA PHE A 323 -9.94 -15.62 13.59
C PHE A 323 -10.05 -17.06 13.05
N GLN A 324 -10.55 -17.20 11.84
CA GLN A 324 -10.83 -18.49 11.22
C GLN A 324 -9.92 -18.72 10.00
N LYS A 325 -9.40 -19.95 9.90
CA LYS A 325 -8.62 -20.39 8.75
C LYS A 325 -9.49 -20.40 7.49
N ASP A 326 -8.88 -20.04 6.35
CA ASP A 326 -9.50 -19.91 5.03
C ASP A 326 -10.59 -18.79 4.92
N VAL A 327 -10.79 -18.03 6.01
CA VAL A 327 -11.61 -16.81 6.04
C VAL A 327 -10.71 -15.59 6.27
N ASP A 328 -10.07 -15.50 7.44
CA ASP A 328 -9.22 -14.37 7.82
C ASP A 328 -7.75 -14.59 7.43
N TYR A 329 -7.32 -15.84 7.27
CA TYR A 329 -5.95 -16.19 6.86
C TYR A 329 -5.88 -17.54 6.15
N VAL A 330 -4.80 -17.73 5.39
CA VAL A 330 -4.46 -19.02 4.77
C VAL A 330 -3.05 -19.43 5.18
N ILE A 331 -2.76 -20.73 5.19
CA ILE A 331 -1.41 -21.24 5.41
C ILE A 331 -0.76 -21.50 4.06
N LYS A 332 0.33 -20.80 3.76
CA LYS A 332 1.10 -20.96 2.53
C LYS A 332 2.58 -21.12 2.87
N ASP A 333 3.22 -22.15 2.35
CA ASP A 333 4.66 -22.42 2.55
C ASP A 333 5.09 -22.48 4.03
N GLY A 334 4.17 -22.88 4.93
CA GLY A 334 4.42 -22.96 6.37
C GLY A 334 4.36 -21.62 7.09
N GLN A 335 3.78 -20.59 6.46
CA GLN A 335 3.56 -19.25 7.04
C GLN A 335 2.08 -18.88 7.01
N ILE A 336 1.66 -18.06 7.96
CA ILE A 336 0.33 -17.45 7.99
C ILE A 336 0.30 -16.26 7.03
N VAL A 337 -0.62 -16.26 6.08
CA VAL A 337 -0.85 -15.14 5.16
C VAL A 337 -2.26 -14.61 5.40
N ILE A 338 -2.34 -13.33 5.76
CA ILE A 338 -3.61 -12.65 6.01
C ILE A 338 -4.43 -12.59 4.72
N VAL A 339 -5.73 -12.84 4.83
CA VAL A 339 -6.70 -12.57 3.78
C VAL A 339 -7.47 -11.32 4.16
N ASP A 340 -7.45 -10.32 3.31
CA ASP A 340 -8.19 -9.09 3.55
C ASP A 340 -9.69 -9.35 3.49
N GLU A 341 -10.39 -8.98 4.52
CA GLU A 341 -11.83 -9.23 4.71
C GLU A 341 -12.70 -8.61 3.61
N PHE A 342 -12.30 -7.44 3.09
CA PHE A 342 -13.06 -6.71 2.08
C PHE A 342 -12.73 -7.13 0.66
N THR A 343 -11.46 -7.34 0.38
CA THR A 343 -11.00 -7.64 -0.99
C THR A 343 -10.87 -9.14 -1.24
N GLY A 344 -10.85 -9.98 -0.18
CA GLY A 344 -10.58 -11.42 -0.26
C GLY A 344 -9.18 -11.74 -0.79
N ARG A 345 -8.27 -10.74 -0.80
CA ARG A 345 -6.91 -10.89 -1.32
C ARG A 345 -5.96 -11.36 -0.24
N GLN A 346 -5.06 -12.24 -0.63
CA GLN A 346 -3.90 -12.56 0.22
C GLN A 346 -3.02 -11.33 0.33
N MET A 347 -2.60 -11.01 1.55
CA MET A 347 -1.69 -9.93 1.87
C MET A 347 -0.35 -10.53 2.35
N PRO A 348 0.50 -11.02 1.43
CA PRO A 348 1.79 -11.58 1.82
C PRO A 348 2.65 -10.49 2.46
N GLY A 349 3.32 -10.85 3.56
CA GLY A 349 4.18 -9.95 4.30
C GLY A 349 3.47 -8.99 5.25
N ARG A 350 2.14 -8.90 5.26
CA ARG A 350 1.40 -8.23 6.34
C ARG A 350 1.23 -9.15 7.52
N ARG A 351 1.31 -8.58 8.72
CA ARG A 351 1.08 -9.27 10.00
C ARG A 351 0.09 -8.48 10.83
N TRP A 352 -0.66 -9.19 11.67
CA TRP A 352 -1.42 -8.52 12.71
C TRP A 352 -0.45 -8.02 13.78
N SER A 353 -0.75 -6.86 14.34
CA SER A 353 -0.02 -6.24 15.45
C SER A 353 -0.26 -6.95 16.79
N ASP A 354 0.44 -6.49 17.80
CA ASP A 354 0.18 -6.76 19.21
C ASP A 354 0.25 -8.25 19.59
N GLY A 355 1.13 -9.03 18.96
CA GLY A 355 1.26 -10.45 19.25
C GLY A 355 0.15 -11.35 18.69
N LEU A 356 -0.90 -10.78 18.05
CA LEU A 356 -2.00 -11.55 17.49
C LEU A 356 -1.55 -12.51 16.38
N HIS A 357 -0.63 -12.07 15.52
CA HIS A 357 -0.10 -12.91 14.44
C HIS A 357 0.61 -14.14 14.99
N GLN A 358 1.45 -13.96 16.01
CA GLN A 358 2.14 -15.04 16.71
C GLN A 358 1.18 -15.95 17.45
N ALA A 359 0.09 -15.40 18.01
CA ALA A 359 -0.97 -16.20 18.62
C ALA A 359 -1.69 -17.09 17.60
N VAL A 360 -1.91 -16.59 16.36
CA VAL A 360 -2.46 -17.39 15.26
C VAL A 360 -1.44 -18.41 14.76
N GLU A 361 -0.14 -18.07 14.68
CA GLU A 361 0.94 -19.02 14.36
C GLU A 361 1.00 -20.15 15.41
N ALA A 362 0.85 -19.82 16.71
CA ALA A 362 0.79 -20.81 17.79
C ALA A 362 -0.43 -21.73 17.63
N LYS A 363 -1.62 -21.16 17.38
CA LYS A 363 -2.88 -21.87 17.17
C LYS A 363 -2.78 -22.90 16.03
N GLU A 364 -2.16 -22.52 14.90
CA GLU A 364 -2.03 -23.39 13.73
C GLU A 364 -0.79 -24.29 13.79
N ASN A 365 -0.04 -24.24 14.90
CA ASN A 365 1.18 -25.03 15.10
C ASN A 365 2.25 -24.80 14.00
N VAL A 366 2.27 -23.59 13.45
CA VAL A 366 3.27 -23.09 12.52
C VAL A 366 4.46 -22.59 13.32
N LYS A 367 5.65 -22.53 12.74
CA LYS A 367 6.82 -21.98 13.39
C LYS A 367 6.56 -20.51 13.74
N ILE A 368 6.52 -20.18 15.03
CA ILE A 368 6.42 -18.79 15.48
C ILE A 368 7.71 -18.08 15.12
N GLU A 369 7.60 -17.03 14.32
CA GLU A 369 8.70 -16.12 14.09
C GLU A 369 8.83 -15.16 15.28
N ARG A 370 10.07 -14.72 15.57
CA ARG A 370 10.34 -13.80 16.66
C ARG A 370 9.43 -12.58 16.58
N GLU A 371 9.04 -12.06 17.72
CA GLU A 371 8.32 -10.80 17.80
C GLU A 371 9.12 -9.71 17.08
N ASN A 372 8.42 -8.88 16.31
CA ASN A 372 9.07 -7.81 15.58
C ASN A 372 8.73 -6.50 16.27
N GLN A 373 9.77 -5.74 16.63
CA GLN A 373 9.61 -4.37 17.11
C GLN A 373 9.30 -3.43 15.94
N THR A 374 8.35 -2.52 16.12
CA THR A 374 8.04 -1.46 15.14
C THR A 374 9.22 -0.51 14.99
N LEU A 375 9.78 -0.42 13.79
CA LEU A 375 10.88 0.51 13.46
C LEU A 375 10.36 1.81 12.86
N ALA A 376 9.35 1.73 12.01
CA ALA A 376 8.68 2.88 11.41
C ALA A 376 7.24 2.52 11.05
N THR A 377 6.33 3.46 11.23
CA THR A 377 4.91 3.26 10.92
C THR A 377 4.29 4.54 10.37
N ILE A 378 3.29 4.41 9.50
CA ILE A 378 2.44 5.51 9.05
C ILE A 378 1.08 4.96 8.60
N THR A 379 -0.01 5.65 8.91
CA THR A 379 -1.33 5.33 8.35
C THR A 379 -1.44 5.83 6.91
N PHE A 380 -2.26 5.17 6.08
CA PHE A 380 -2.55 5.66 4.72
C PHE A 380 -3.14 7.06 4.75
N GLN A 381 -3.99 7.35 5.75
CA GLN A 381 -4.60 8.66 5.92
C GLN A 381 -3.52 9.75 6.04
N ASN A 382 -2.57 9.59 6.93
CA ASN A 382 -1.51 10.56 7.15
C ASN A 382 -0.52 10.61 5.98
N TYR A 383 -0.20 9.46 5.36
CA TYR A 383 0.64 9.43 4.18
C TYR A 383 0.03 10.25 3.01
N PHE A 384 -1.24 10.01 2.65
CA PHE A 384 -1.86 10.73 1.53
C PHE A 384 -2.17 12.20 1.84
N ARG A 385 -2.34 12.57 3.11
CA ARG A 385 -2.46 13.98 3.55
C ARG A 385 -1.18 14.81 3.37
N MET A 386 -0.02 14.16 3.21
CA MET A 386 1.25 14.84 2.93
C MET A 386 1.32 15.43 1.52
N TYR A 387 0.52 14.92 0.57
CA TYR A 387 0.48 15.48 -0.77
C TYR A 387 -0.08 16.91 -0.74
N LYS A 388 0.64 17.82 -1.40
CA LYS A 388 0.18 19.23 -1.53
C LYS A 388 -1.15 19.29 -2.28
N LYS A 389 -1.37 18.37 -3.24
CA LYS A 389 -2.62 18.20 -3.98
C LYS A 389 -2.93 16.70 -4.10
N LEU A 390 -4.13 16.32 -3.71
CA LEU A 390 -4.63 14.94 -3.77
C LEU A 390 -5.91 14.91 -4.58
N SER A 391 -6.09 13.92 -5.43
CA SER A 391 -7.33 13.62 -6.12
C SER A 391 -7.54 12.13 -6.25
N GLY A 392 -8.75 11.70 -6.55
CA GLY A 392 -9.05 10.30 -6.68
C GLY A 392 -10.18 10.02 -7.67
N MET A 393 -10.24 8.78 -8.13
CA MET A 393 -11.30 8.31 -9.02
C MET A 393 -11.78 6.92 -8.62
N THR A 394 -13.08 6.69 -8.72
CA THR A 394 -13.73 5.39 -8.49
C THR A 394 -15.11 5.38 -9.12
N GLY A 395 -15.77 4.23 -9.14
CA GLY A 395 -17.18 4.11 -9.56
C GLY A 395 -18.22 4.31 -8.46
N THR A 396 -17.80 4.48 -7.19
CA THR A 396 -18.66 4.32 -6.00
C THR A 396 -18.25 5.18 -4.81
N ALA A 397 -17.89 6.46 -5.02
CA ALA A 397 -17.44 7.35 -3.93
C ALA A 397 -18.58 8.05 -3.17
N ASP A 398 -19.73 8.29 -3.81
CA ASP A 398 -20.84 9.10 -3.27
C ASP A 398 -21.38 8.57 -1.92
N THR A 399 -21.37 7.25 -1.73
CA THR A 399 -21.80 6.63 -0.47
C THR A 399 -20.92 6.99 0.72
N GLU A 400 -19.65 7.32 0.49
CA GLU A 400 -18.63 7.64 1.49
C GLU A 400 -18.17 9.11 1.40
N ALA A 401 -18.91 9.96 0.68
CA ALA A 401 -18.55 11.37 0.45
C ALA A 401 -18.28 12.14 1.74
N ALA A 402 -19.05 11.86 2.80
CA ALA A 402 -18.87 12.50 4.11
C ALA A 402 -17.54 12.10 4.77
N GLU A 403 -17.06 10.87 4.58
CA GLU A 403 -15.77 10.40 5.10
C GLU A 403 -14.62 11.03 4.32
N PHE A 404 -14.69 11.07 2.99
CA PHE A 404 -13.70 11.72 2.16
C PHE A 404 -13.52 13.20 2.49
N ASP A 405 -14.62 13.93 2.71
CA ASP A 405 -14.55 15.33 3.12
C ASP A 405 -13.96 15.49 4.53
N LYS A 406 -14.41 14.68 5.50
CA LYS A 406 -14.01 14.82 6.90
C LYS A 406 -12.54 14.48 7.13
N ILE A 407 -12.05 13.39 6.53
CA ILE A 407 -10.68 12.86 6.73
C ILE A 407 -9.68 13.53 5.80
N TYR A 408 -9.97 13.55 4.49
CA TYR A 408 -9.02 13.95 3.44
C TYR A 408 -9.28 15.34 2.88
N LYS A 409 -10.41 16.00 3.24
CA LYS A 409 -10.87 17.26 2.64
C LYS A 409 -11.08 17.17 1.14
N LEU A 410 -11.54 15.99 0.67
CA LEU A 410 -11.83 15.72 -0.73
C LEU A 410 -13.33 15.75 -0.98
N GLU A 411 -13.73 16.59 -1.92
CA GLU A 411 -15.11 16.67 -2.40
C GLU A 411 -15.35 15.62 -3.48
N VAL A 412 -16.50 14.93 -3.44
CA VAL A 412 -16.91 13.96 -4.46
C VAL A 412 -17.80 14.63 -5.50
N VAL A 413 -17.51 14.46 -6.77
CA VAL A 413 -18.32 14.91 -7.90
C VAL A 413 -18.72 13.71 -8.75
N ALA A 414 -20.02 13.41 -8.80
CA ALA A 414 -20.55 12.37 -9.66
C ALA A 414 -20.67 12.86 -11.11
N ILE A 415 -20.00 12.15 -12.03
CA ILE A 415 -19.94 12.51 -13.44
C ILE A 415 -20.94 11.64 -14.23
N PRO A 416 -21.73 12.22 -15.13
CA PRO A 416 -22.69 11.46 -15.94
C PRO A 416 -21.96 10.47 -16.85
N THR A 417 -22.62 9.34 -17.15
CA THR A 417 -22.11 8.36 -18.10
C THR A 417 -22.17 8.86 -19.53
N ASN A 418 -21.22 8.43 -20.37
CA ASN A 418 -21.17 8.80 -21.80
C ASN A 418 -22.41 8.32 -22.57
N LYS A 419 -22.87 7.10 -22.27
CA LYS A 419 -24.14 6.55 -22.78
C LYS A 419 -25.07 6.24 -21.61
N THR A 420 -26.38 6.28 -21.88
CA THR A 420 -27.39 5.97 -20.87
C THR A 420 -27.22 4.53 -20.35
N LEU A 421 -27.22 4.38 -19.03
CA LEU A 421 -27.17 3.08 -18.38
C LEU A 421 -28.52 2.36 -18.54
N ILE A 422 -28.52 1.21 -19.20
CA ILE A 422 -29.72 0.38 -19.46
C ILE A 422 -29.73 -0.91 -18.64
N ARG A 423 -28.78 -1.09 -17.73
CA ARG A 423 -28.71 -2.27 -16.84
C ARG A 423 -29.96 -2.38 -15.96
N ILE A 424 -30.48 -3.61 -15.82
CA ILE A 424 -31.63 -3.93 -14.98
C ILE A 424 -31.15 -4.43 -13.61
N GLU A 425 -31.63 -3.78 -12.55
CA GLU A 425 -31.37 -4.21 -11.17
C GLU A 425 -32.62 -4.91 -10.64
N ASN A 426 -32.58 -6.27 -10.63
CA ASN A 426 -33.67 -7.06 -10.10
C ASN A 426 -33.74 -7.00 -8.57
N PRO A 427 -34.93 -7.11 -7.95
CA PRO A 427 -35.08 -7.19 -6.51
C PRO A 427 -34.29 -8.34 -5.90
N ASP A 428 -33.88 -8.17 -4.64
CA ASP A 428 -33.24 -9.21 -3.86
C ASP A 428 -34.23 -10.31 -3.51
N VAL A 429 -33.76 -11.55 -3.52
CA VAL A 429 -34.55 -12.73 -3.09
C VAL A 429 -33.94 -13.29 -1.80
N VAL A 430 -34.79 -13.50 -0.78
CA VAL A 430 -34.33 -13.93 0.54
C VAL A 430 -34.92 -15.31 0.88
N TYR A 431 -34.02 -16.23 1.17
CA TYR A 431 -34.32 -17.61 1.60
C TYR A 431 -34.15 -17.79 3.10
N ARG A 432 -34.68 -18.87 3.64
CA ARG A 432 -34.55 -19.19 5.05
C ARG A 432 -33.15 -19.64 5.42
N THR A 433 -32.59 -20.56 4.62
CA THR A 433 -31.29 -21.18 4.86
C THR A 433 -30.27 -20.89 3.75
N GLU A 434 -29.01 -21.06 4.07
CA GLU A 434 -27.92 -20.90 3.10
C GLU A 434 -27.98 -21.98 1.99
N VAL A 435 -28.40 -23.19 2.36
CA VAL A 435 -28.55 -24.32 1.40
C VAL A 435 -29.59 -24.01 0.34
N GLU A 436 -30.78 -23.54 0.77
CA GLU A 436 -31.88 -23.18 -0.15
C GLU A 436 -31.45 -22.05 -1.09
N LYS A 437 -30.71 -21.07 -0.56
CA LYS A 437 -30.15 -19.95 -1.31
C LYS A 437 -29.22 -20.41 -2.43
N PHE A 438 -28.24 -21.27 -2.13
CA PHE A 438 -27.28 -21.75 -3.14
C PHE A 438 -27.97 -22.68 -4.16
N GLU A 439 -28.91 -23.50 -3.75
CA GLU A 439 -29.68 -24.32 -4.68
C GLU A 439 -30.49 -23.47 -5.65
N ALA A 440 -31.16 -22.44 -5.15
CA ALA A 440 -31.91 -21.50 -5.98
C ALA A 440 -30.99 -20.65 -6.88
N ALA A 441 -29.84 -20.25 -6.40
CA ALA A 441 -28.85 -19.52 -7.22
C ALA A 441 -28.40 -20.36 -8.44
N VAL A 442 -28.22 -21.68 -8.25
CA VAL A 442 -27.77 -22.55 -9.36
C VAL A 442 -28.95 -22.99 -10.24
N ASN A 443 -30.06 -23.47 -9.64
CA ASN A 443 -31.16 -24.08 -10.39
C ASN A 443 -32.29 -23.11 -10.74
N GLY A 444 -32.31 -21.90 -10.16
CA GLY A 444 -33.38 -20.91 -10.36
C GLY A 444 -34.45 -20.89 -9.28
N ILE A 445 -35.18 -19.78 -9.24
CA ILE A 445 -36.32 -19.53 -8.34
C ILE A 445 -37.51 -20.37 -8.81
N ILE A 446 -38.14 -21.10 -7.91
CA ILE A 446 -39.32 -21.88 -8.20
C ILE A 446 -40.53 -20.93 -8.32
N GLN A 447 -41.23 -20.98 -9.45
CA GLN A 447 -42.50 -20.25 -9.68
C GLN A 447 -43.71 -21.07 -9.26
N GLU A 448 -44.91 -20.45 -9.21
CA GLU A 448 -46.15 -21.09 -8.84
C GLU A 448 -46.54 -22.32 -9.74
N ASP A 449 -46.12 -22.26 -11.02
CA ASP A 449 -46.31 -23.34 -12.00
C ASP A 449 -45.25 -24.46 -11.90
N GLY A 450 -44.34 -24.39 -10.95
CA GLY A 450 -43.21 -25.31 -10.75
C GLY A 450 -42.03 -25.10 -11.69
N THR A 451 -42.07 -24.10 -12.57
CA THR A 451 -40.91 -23.73 -13.41
C THR A 451 -39.84 -23.05 -12.58
N ARG A 452 -38.58 -23.16 -13.00
CA ARG A 452 -37.45 -22.52 -12.34
C ARG A 452 -36.90 -21.41 -13.27
N VAL A 453 -36.72 -20.21 -12.74
CA VAL A 453 -36.29 -19.02 -13.51
C VAL A 453 -35.13 -18.28 -12.82
N GLY A 454 -34.21 -17.78 -13.59
CA GLY A 454 -33.18 -16.85 -13.10
C GLY A 454 -32.00 -17.50 -12.39
N GLY A 455 -31.78 -18.82 -12.60
CA GLY A 455 -30.61 -19.53 -12.07
C GLY A 455 -29.43 -19.60 -13.05
N ILE A 456 -28.23 -19.91 -12.53
CA ILE A 456 -26.99 -20.05 -13.34
C ILE A 456 -27.18 -21.04 -14.48
N ARG A 457 -27.89 -22.16 -14.23
CA ARG A 457 -28.17 -23.19 -15.26
C ARG A 457 -28.92 -22.62 -16.45
N GLN A 458 -30.00 -21.90 -16.22
CA GLN A 458 -30.82 -21.31 -17.29
C GLN A 458 -30.01 -20.30 -18.10
N PHE A 459 -29.23 -19.43 -17.46
CA PHE A 459 -28.41 -18.46 -18.15
C PHE A 459 -27.31 -19.12 -18.99
N HIS A 460 -26.64 -20.14 -18.44
CA HIS A 460 -25.66 -20.91 -19.17
C HIS A 460 -26.25 -21.61 -20.41
N GLU A 461 -27.39 -22.27 -20.25
CA GLU A 461 -28.11 -22.97 -21.35
C GLU A 461 -28.62 -22.00 -22.42
N SER A 462 -29.04 -20.79 -22.03
CA SER A 462 -29.40 -19.74 -22.99
C SER A 462 -28.20 -19.09 -23.68
N GLY A 463 -26.98 -19.33 -23.18
CA GLY A 463 -25.74 -18.72 -23.70
C GLY A 463 -25.41 -17.38 -23.05
N GLN A 464 -26.19 -16.91 -22.08
CA GLN A 464 -25.91 -15.67 -21.36
C GLN A 464 -24.76 -15.86 -20.36
N PRO A 465 -23.71 -15.01 -20.39
CA PRO A 465 -22.63 -15.10 -19.40
C PRO A 465 -23.07 -14.67 -18.00
N VAL A 466 -22.55 -15.37 -16.98
CA VAL A 466 -22.88 -15.13 -15.57
C VAL A 466 -21.63 -14.93 -14.76
N LEU A 467 -21.62 -13.85 -13.97
CA LEU A 467 -20.61 -13.60 -12.94
C LEU A 467 -21.27 -13.76 -11.56
N VAL A 468 -20.82 -14.76 -10.81
CA VAL A 468 -21.30 -15.04 -9.45
C VAL A 468 -20.37 -14.40 -8.46
N GLY A 469 -20.87 -13.48 -7.63
CA GLY A 469 -20.13 -12.81 -6.56
C GLY A 469 -20.38 -13.48 -5.21
N SER A 470 -19.33 -13.86 -4.49
CA SER A 470 -19.36 -14.38 -3.11
C SER A 470 -18.47 -13.55 -2.18
N ILE A 471 -18.77 -13.54 -0.88
CA ILE A 471 -18.01 -12.78 0.12
C ILE A 471 -16.72 -13.50 0.50
N SER A 472 -16.75 -14.83 0.65
CA SER A 472 -15.60 -15.60 1.14
C SER A 472 -15.17 -16.70 0.17
N ILE A 473 -13.95 -17.19 0.37
CA ILE A 473 -13.39 -18.34 -0.35
C ILE A 473 -14.24 -19.58 -0.11
N GLU A 474 -14.62 -19.83 1.14
CA GLU A 474 -15.46 -20.98 1.54
C GLU A 474 -16.79 -21.00 0.77
N LYS A 475 -17.47 -19.85 0.71
CA LYS A 475 -18.75 -19.73 -0.01
C LYS A 475 -18.58 -19.90 -1.52
N SER A 476 -17.46 -19.40 -2.08
CA SER A 476 -17.13 -19.63 -3.49
C SER A 476 -16.89 -21.12 -3.80
N GLU A 477 -16.25 -21.84 -2.88
CA GLU A 477 -16.00 -23.28 -3.01
C GLU A 477 -17.30 -24.11 -2.87
N LYS A 478 -18.21 -23.74 -1.95
CA LYS A 478 -19.54 -24.36 -1.84
C LYS A 478 -20.34 -24.26 -3.17
N ILE A 479 -20.36 -23.08 -3.79
CA ILE A 479 -21.02 -22.91 -5.09
C ILE A 479 -20.31 -23.73 -6.16
N ALA A 480 -18.98 -23.74 -6.19
CA ALA A 480 -18.20 -24.52 -7.14
C ALA A 480 -18.48 -26.03 -7.02
N GLU A 481 -18.66 -26.56 -5.81
CA GLU A 481 -19.07 -27.95 -5.60
C GLU A 481 -20.46 -28.26 -6.18
N ILE A 482 -21.43 -27.36 -5.99
CA ILE A 482 -22.79 -27.52 -6.52
C ILE A 482 -22.75 -27.48 -8.05
N LEU A 483 -22.01 -26.50 -8.64
CA LEU A 483 -21.83 -26.39 -10.10
C LEU A 483 -21.15 -27.63 -10.69
N LYS A 484 -20.16 -28.19 -10.00
CA LYS A 484 -19.51 -29.44 -10.38
C LYS A 484 -20.48 -30.63 -10.38
N LYS A 485 -21.33 -30.74 -9.36
CA LYS A 485 -22.36 -31.78 -9.27
C LYS A 485 -23.43 -31.64 -10.37
N THR A 486 -23.74 -30.42 -10.79
CA THR A 486 -24.71 -30.14 -11.86
C THR A 486 -24.14 -30.27 -13.27
N GLY A 487 -22.80 -30.44 -13.40
CA GLY A 487 -22.11 -30.59 -14.70
C GLY A 487 -21.95 -29.31 -15.50
N ILE A 488 -22.16 -28.13 -14.91
CA ILE A 488 -21.99 -26.83 -15.56
C ILE A 488 -20.50 -26.47 -15.58
N PRO A 489 -19.89 -26.14 -16.73
CA PRO A 489 -18.52 -25.69 -16.78
C PRO A 489 -18.38 -24.29 -16.15
N PHE A 490 -17.40 -24.10 -15.29
CA PHE A 490 -17.18 -22.82 -14.59
C PHE A 490 -15.71 -22.56 -14.35
N GLN A 491 -15.39 -21.28 -14.12
CA GLN A 491 -14.07 -20.81 -13.65
C GLN A 491 -14.22 -20.20 -12.26
N VAL A 492 -13.22 -20.43 -11.38
CA VAL A 492 -13.20 -19.84 -10.04
C VAL A 492 -12.07 -18.84 -9.90
N LEU A 493 -12.42 -17.66 -9.40
CA LEU A 493 -11.52 -16.58 -9.05
C LEU A 493 -11.56 -16.38 -7.54
N ASN A 494 -10.50 -16.76 -6.88
CA ASN A 494 -10.34 -16.54 -5.44
C ASN A 494 -8.87 -16.29 -5.11
N ALA A 495 -8.58 -15.95 -3.84
CA ALA A 495 -7.22 -15.67 -3.38
C ALA A 495 -6.20 -16.80 -3.66
N LYS A 496 -6.66 -18.05 -3.84
CA LYS A 496 -5.80 -19.20 -4.18
C LYS A 496 -5.33 -19.18 -5.66
N GLN A 497 -5.97 -18.40 -6.54
CA GLN A 497 -5.72 -18.37 -7.98
C GLN A 497 -5.36 -16.97 -8.52
N HIS A 498 -4.83 -16.12 -7.69
CA HIS A 498 -4.53 -14.71 -8.01
C HIS A 498 -3.74 -14.51 -9.32
N GLU A 499 -2.74 -15.34 -9.58
CA GLU A 499 -1.89 -15.23 -10.78
C GLU A 499 -2.66 -15.47 -12.11
N ARG A 500 -3.81 -16.15 -12.04
CA ARG A 500 -4.66 -16.42 -13.21
C ARG A 500 -5.85 -15.47 -13.35
N GLU A 501 -6.01 -14.58 -12.39
CA GLU A 501 -7.17 -13.69 -12.27
C GLU A 501 -7.44 -12.90 -13.57
N ALA A 502 -6.44 -12.21 -14.08
CA ALA A 502 -6.59 -11.39 -15.28
C ALA A 502 -6.98 -12.20 -16.53
N LYS A 503 -6.46 -13.43 -16.67
CA LYS A 503 -6.78 -14.32 -17.79
C LYS A 503 -8.23 -14.80 -17.75
N ILE A 504 -8.73 -15.15 -16.57
CA ILE A 504 -10.11 -15.64 -16.39
C ILE A 504 -11.09 -14.50 -16.60
N ILE A 505 -10.84 -13.32 -16.02
CA ILE A 505 -11.71 -12.15 -16.17
C ILE A 505 -11.81 -11.70 -17.62
N ALA A 506 -10.72 -11.73 -18.38
CA ALA A 506 -10.73 -11.37 -19.80
C ALA A 506 -11.69 -12.23 -20.64
N GLN A 507 -12.03 -13.44 -20.17
CA GLN A 507 -12.93 -14.37 -20.87
C GLN A 507 -14.30 -14.53 -20.17
N ALA A 508 -14.56 -13.83 -19.07
CA ALA A 508 -15.80 -13.95 -18.30
C ALA A 508 -17.04 -13.42 -19.04
N GLY A 509 -16.86 -12.59 -20.07
CA GLY A 509 -17.94 -12.06 -20.90
C GLY A 509 -18.28 -12.92 -22.13
N ARG A 510 -17.65 -14.07 -22.31
CA ARG A 510 -17.93 -14.97 -23.45
C ARG A 510 -19.30 -15.65 -23.31
N LYS A 511 -19.88 -16.05 -24.45
CA LYS A 511 -21.18 -16.74 -24.51
C LYS A 511 -21.21 -17.95 -23.59
N GLY A 512 -22.20 -17.99 -22.68
CA GLY A 512 -22.42 -19.08 -21.72
C GLY A 512 -21.31 -19.25 -20.65
N ALA A 513 -20.38 -18.30 -20.50
CA ALA A 513 -19.34 -18.37 -19.48
C ALA A 513 -19.95 -18.25 -18.07
N VAL A 514 -19.51 -19.13 -17.16
CA VAL A 514 -19.85 -19.05 -15.74
C VAL A 514 -18.57 -18.80 -14.95
N THR A 515 -18.51 -17.66 -14.27
CA THR A 515 -17.35 -17.26 -13.47
C THR A 515 -17.79 -17.03 -12.04
N VAL A 516 -17.20 -17.77 -11.08
CA VAL A 516 -17.42 -17.57 -9.64
C VAL A 516 -16.25 -16.75 -9.11
N SER A 517 -16.54 -15.60 -8.50
CA SER A 517 -15.54 -14.63 -8.02
C SER A 517 -15.76 -14.37 -6.55
N THR A 518 -14.68 -14.42 -5.76
CA THR A 518 -14.71 -13.83 -4.42
C THR A 518 -14.70 -12.30 -4.55
N ASN A 519 -14.97 -11.66 -3.42
CA ASN A 519 -15.06 -10.23 -3.31
C ASN A 519 -13.87 -9.55 -4.02
N MET A 520 -14.15 -8.59 -4.89
CA MET A 520 -13.18 -7.73 -5.60
C MET A 520 -12.18 -8.41 -6.55
N ALA A 521 -12.21 -9.74 -6.74
CA ALA A 521 -11.35 -10.38 -7.73
C ALA A 521 -11.58 -9.76 -9.12
N GLY A 522 -10.50 -9.41 -9.84
CA GLY A 522 -10.54 -8.72 -11.12
C GLY A 522 -10.91 -7.23 -11.06
N ARG A 523 -10.80 -6.55 -9.90
CA ARG A 523 -10.96 -5.10 -9.81
C ARG A 523 -9.93 -4.39 -10.70
N GLY A 524 -10.31 -3.30 -11.35
CA GLY A 524 -9.46 -2.60 -12.31
C GLY A 524 -9.33 -3.29 -13.68
N THR A 525 -9.97 -4.47 -13.88
CA THR A 525 -9.99 -5.18 -15.17
C THR A 525 -11.41 -5.21 -15.75
N ASP A 526 -11.55 -4.80 -17.00
CA ASP A 526 -12.84 -4.78 -17.67
C ASP A 526 -13.25 -6.17 -18.18
N ILE A 527 -14.55 -6.48 -18.06
CA ILE A 527 -15.18 -7.65 -18.67
C ILE A 527 -15.76 -7.20 -20.00
N LEU A 528 -15.18 -7.68 -21.09
CA LEU A 528 -15.66 -7.40 -22.44
C LEU A 528 -16.65 -8.48 -22.86
N LEU A 529 -17.85 -8.09 -23.30
CA LEU A 529 -18.81 -9.03 -23.87
C LEU A 529 -18.22 -9.66 -25.15
N GLY A 530 -18.38 -10.96 -25.32
CA GLY A 530 -17.76 -11.73 -26.39
C GLY A 530 -16.31 -12.13 -26.14
N GLY A 531 -15.66 -11.65 -25.07
CA GLY A 531 -14.28 -11.95 -24.71
C GLY A 531 -13.26 -10.90 -25.17
N ASN A 532 -11.99 -11.12 -24.80
CA ASN A 532 -10.88 -10.23 -25.14
C ASN A 532 -10.01 -10.84 -26.25
N PRO A 533 -10.00 -10.29 -27.48
CA PRO A 533 -9.27 -10.84 -28.60
C PRO A 533 -7.76 -10.80 -28.41
N GLU A 534 -7.23 -9.79 -27.72
CA GLU A 534 -5.80 -9.68 -27.44
C GLU A 534 -5.32 -10.80 -26.51
N ALA A 535 -6.06 -11.07 -25.43
CA ALA A 535 -5.76 -12.16 -24.52
C ALA A 535 -5.83 -13.52 -25.23
N MET A 536 -6.81 -13.72 -26.10
CA MET A 536 -6.92 -14.94 -26.92
C MET A 536 -5.73 -15.09 -27.87
N THR A 537 -5.30 -14.01 -28.51
CA THR A 537 -4.13 -14.02 -29.41
C THR A 537 -2.85 -14.35 -28.68
N ARG A 538 -2.63 -13.76 -27.49
CA ARG A 538 -1.49 -14.06 -26.63
C ARG A 538 -1.43 -15.54 -26.25
N ASP A 539 -2.55 -16.09 -25.78
CA ASP A 539 -2.66 -17.50 -25.40
C ASP A 539 -2.46 -18.43 -26.60
N TYR A 540 -2.98 -18.08 -27.77
CA TYR A 540 -2.77 -18.83 -29.01
C TYR A 540 -1.30 -18.86 -29.42
N CYS A 541 -0.63 -17.69 -29.43
CA CYS A 541 0.78 -17.57 -29.77
C CYS A 541 1.69 -18.37 -28.82
N LEU A 542 1.39 -18.37 -27.52
CA LEU A 542 2.13 -19.17 -26.54
C LEU A 542 1.91 -20.67 -26.72
N LYS A 543 0.67 -21.12 -26.87
CA LYS A 543 0.32 -22.54 -27.08
C LYS A 543 0.94 -23.10 -28.34
N ASN A 544 0.98 -22.31 -29.41
CA ASN A 544 1.55 -22.71 -30.70
C ASN A 544 3.05 -22.39 -30.84
N LYS A 545 3.71 -21.94 -29.77
CA LYS A 545 5.15 -21.61 -29.73
C LYS A 545 5.58 -20.53 -30.76
N LEU A 546 4.66 -19.66 -31.14
CA LEU A 546 4.92 -18.50 -32.00
C LEU A 546 5.55 -17.35 -31.21
N ALA A 547 5.32 -17.32 -29.89
CA ALA A 547 5.88 -16.34 -28.96
C ALA A 547 7.27 -16.80 -28.52
N ILE A 548 8.28 -15.99 -28.81
CA ILE A 548 9.68 -16.24 -28.46
C ILE A 548 10.02 -15.41 -27.22
N PRO A 549 10.66 -15.97 -26.17
CA PRO A 549 11.10 -15.18 -25.04
C PRO A 549 12.04 -14.06 -25.49
N TYR A 550 11.75 -12.83 -25.04
CA TYR A 550 12.58 -11.66 -25.33
C TYR A 550 13.54 -11.44 -24.14
N ALA A 551 14.86 -11.54 -24.41
CA ALA A 551 15.89 -11.11 -23.47
C ALA A 551 16.43 -9.75 -23.93
N PRO A 552 16.31 -8.68 -23.13
CA PRO A 552 16.90 -7.39 -23.49
C PRO A 552 18.44 -7.52 -23.59
N ALA A 553 19.04 -6.88 -24.56
CA ALA A 553 20.46 -7.00 -24.92
C ALA A 553 21.46 -6.59 -23.81
N SER A 554 21.00 -6.07 -22.67
CA SER A 554 21.82 -5.68 -21.52
C SER A 554 22.15 -6.86 -20.55
N ALA A 555 21.69 -8.07 -20.82
CA ALA A 555 22.03 -9.25 -20.00
C ALA A 555 23.29 -10.02 -20.46
N VAL A 556 24.01 -9.51 -21.48
CA VAL A 556 25.24 -10.14 -21.99
C VAL A 556 26.45 -9.21 -21.78
N ILE A 557 26.71 -8.82 -20.55
CA ILE A 557 28.02 -8.28 -20.13
C ILE A 557 28.42 -9.06 -18.88
N GLY A 558 29.12 -10.16 -19.06
CA GLY A 558 29.66 -10.93 -17.97
C GLY A 558 30.17 -12.34 -18.32
N ALA A 559 30.90 -12.50 -19.42
CA ALA A 559 31.81 -13.62 -19.58
C ALA A 559 32.97 -13.15 -20.47
N ALA A 560 34.00 -12.63 -19.83
CA ALA A 560 35.30 -12.47 -20.48
C ALA A 560 36.04 -13.82 -20.40
N PRO A 561 36.66 -14.28 -21.50
CA PRO A 561 37.50 -15.47 -21.47
C PRO A 561 38.80 -15.16 -20.73
N GLY A 562 39.31 -16.16 -20.00
CA GLY A 562 40.53 -16.06 -19.22
C GLY A 562 41.72 -15.64 -20.06
N THR A 563 42.54 -14.76 -19.50
CA THR A 563 43.89 -14.50 -19.95
C THR A 563 44.88 -14.81 -18.84
N GLU A 564 45.74 -15.71 -19.17
CA GLU A 564 46.98 -16.03 -18.45
C GLU A 564 47.85 -14.79 -18.28
N THR A 565 48.48 -14.67 -17.12
CA THR A 565 49.56 -13.71 -16.84
C THR A 565 50.82 -14.03 -17.64
N PRO A 566 51.62 -13.01 -18.06
CA PRO A 566 53.00 -13.02 -17.60
C PRO A 566 53.51 -11.65 -17.08
N ALA A 567 54.57 -11.75 -16.34
CA ALA A 567 55.25 -10.78 -15.50
C ALA A 567 56.01 -9.66 -16.24
N GLN A 568 56.18 -8.55 -15.50
CA GLN A 568 57.29 -7.58 -15.44
C GLN A 568 57.90 -6.98 -16.71
N ALA A 569 57.89 -5.64 -16.78
CA ALA A 569 59.09 -4.80 -16.74
C ALA A 569 58.84 -3.30 -16.96
N ASP A 570 59.27 -2.54 -15.97
CA ASP A 570 59.97 -1.23 -15.97
C ASP A 570 59.69 -0.11 -16.95
N ALA A 571 59.36 1.04 -16.29
CA ALA A 571 60.07 2.31 -16.30
C ALA A 571 59.96 3.32 -17.50
N ALA A 572 59.59 4.51 -17.06
CA ALA A 572 60.22 5.81 -17.39
C ALA A 572 59.66 6.71 -18.50
N ALA A 573 59.32 7.91 -18.01
CA ALA A 573 59.64 9.21 -18.54
C ALA A 573 58.75 9.91 -19.57
N ALA A 574 58.05 10.88 -19.04
CA ALA A 574 58.26 12.33 -19.26
C ALA A 574 57.70 12.99 -20.54
N SER A 575 56.94 13.99 -20.23
CA SER A 575 56.96 15.38 -20.77
C SER A 575 56.00 15.75 -21.92
N SER A 576 55.21 16.72 -21.54
CA SER A 576 54.94 18.01 -22.22
C SER A 576 54.11 18.02 -23.52
N GLY A 577 53.10 18.88 -23.48
CA GLY A 577 52.65 19.59 -24.68
C GLY A 577 51.16 19.94 -24.75
N THR A 578 50.82 21.03 -24.15
CA THR A 578 49.86 22.08 -24.54
C THR A 578 48.98 21.85 -25.76
N GLY A 579 47.68 22.14 -25.59
CA GLY A 579 46.99 22.90 -26.61
C GLY A 579 45.61 22.43 -27.01
N GLY A 580 44.54 23.11 -26.54
CA GLY A 580 43.45 23.50 -27.42
C GLY A 580 42.16 22.71 -27.41
N THR A 581 41.22 23.19 -26.62
CA THR A 581 39.76 23.34 -26.92
C THR A 581 39.11 22.45 -27.97
N SER A 582 38.15 21.65 -27.54
CA SER A 582 36.76 21.77 -27.97
C SER A 582 35.84 20.77 -27.20
N ILE A 583 34.78 21.36 -26.71
CA ILE A 583 33.69 20.74 -25.97
C ILE A 583 32.90 19.83 -26.94
N ALA A 584 32.84 18.57 -26.66
CA ALA A 584 31.78 17.70 -27.20
C ALA A 584 31.20 16.86 -26.05
N SER A 585 30.07 17.33 -25.58
CA SER A 585 29.21 16.63 -24.64
C SER A 585 28.63 15.37 -25.28
N THR A 586 29.15 14.21 -24.95
CA THR A 586 28.51 12.94 -25.24
C THR A 586 27.58 12.59 -24.06
N SER A 587 26.32 12.91 -24.21
CA SER A 587 25.24 12.40 -23.40
C SER A 587 25.01 10.93 -23.76
N THR A 588 25.45 10.02 -22.91
CA THR A 588 25.06 8.60 -22.94
C THR A 588 23.62 8.50 -22.44
N ALA A 589 22.68 8.52 -23.37
CA ALA A 589 21.30 8.16 -23.09
C ALA A 589 21.22 6.63 -22.94
N THR A 590 21.07 6.16 -21.74
CA THR A 590 20.67 4.78 -21.44
C THR A 590 19.17 4.67 -21.72
N ALA A 591 18.83 4.17 -22.88
CA ALA A 591 17.44 3.89 -23.26
C ALA A 591 17.02 2.57 -22.62
N THR A 592 16.23 2.64 -21.55
CA THR A 592 15.50 1.50 -21.02
C THR A 592 14.22 1.35 -21.87
N THR A 593 14.27 0.47 -22.84
CA THR A 593 13.11 0.14 -23.68
C THR A 593 12.28 -0.94 -23.02
N THR A 594 11.21 -0.54 -22.34
CA THR A 594 10.07 -1.43 -22.09
C THR A 594 8.98 -1.10 -23.12
N ASN A 595 8.86 -1.92 -24.14
CA ASN A 595 7.79 -1.80 -25.12
C ASN A 595 6.76 -2.89 -24.88
N THR A 596 5.57 -2.48 -24.51
CA THR A 596 4.37 -3.31 -24.67
C THR A 596 3.19 -2.43 -25.03
N SER A 597 3.06 -2.17 -26.30
CA SER A 597 1.78 -1.83 -26.94
C SER A 597 2.01 -1.84 -28.45
N THR A 598 1.05 -2.36 -29.16
CA THR A 598 0.93 -2.34 -30.62
C THR A 598 0.98 -0.90 -31.12
N SER A 599 2.18 -0.40 -31.39
CA SER A 599 2.34 0.84 -32.16
C SER A 599 3.14 0.53 -33.42
N THR A 600 2.45 0.52 -34.53
CA THR A 600 3.03 0.58 -35.86
C THR A 600 3.78 1.91 -35.99
N SER A 601 5.08 1.90 -35.76
CA SER A 601 5.95 3.00 -36.17
C SER A 601 6.64 2.60 -37.47
N THR A 602 6.10 3.07 -38.57
CA THR A 602 6.79 3.11 -39.87
C THR A 602 7.90 4.17 -39.80
N ALA A 603 9.13 3.73 -39.54
CA ALA A 603 10.31 4.56 -39.75
C ALA A 603 10.70 4.49 -41.22
N THR A 604 10.41 5.55 -42.01
CA THR A 604 11.01 5.78 -43.32
C THR A 604 12.37 6.44 -43.13
N GLY A 605 13.40 5.63 -43.11
CA GLY A 605 14.79 6.07 -43.20
C GLY A 605 15.39 5.51 -44.47
N THR A 606 15.57 6.33 -45.50
CA THR A 606 16.31 6.01 -46.73
C THR A 606 17.80 5.91 -46.42
N SER A 607 18.35 4.69 -46.46
CA SER A 607 19.77 4.45 -46.76
C SER A 607 19.91 3.10 -47.49
N ASN A 608 20.50 3.15 -48.65
CA ASN A 608 20.81 2.04 -49.53
C ASN A 608 21.75 1.00 -48.87
N GLY A 609 21.37 -0.27 -48.94
CA GLY A 609 22.28 -1.38 -48.78
C GLY A 609 21.65 -2.59 -48.06
N SER A 610 21.28 -3.62 -48.90
CA SER A 610 20.87 -5.00 -48.59
C SER A 610 19.73 -5.18 -47.56
N SER A 611 18.55 -5.47 -48.08
CA SER A 611 17.32 -5.73 -47.33
C SER A 611 17.34 -7.09 -46.63
N ALA A 612 17.49 -7.01 -45.28
CA ALA A 612 16.74 -7.90 -44.42
C ALA A 612 15.62 -7.03 -43.82
N THR A 613 14.38 -7.22 -44.28
CA THR A 613 13.18 -6.58 -43.71
C THR A 613 13.10 -6.99 -42.26
N ALA A 614 13.49 -6.12 -41.34
CA ALA A 614 13.21 -6.29 -39.91
C ALA A 614 11.68 -6.24 -39.76
N SER A 615 11.03 -7.40 -39.68
CA SER A 615 9.61 -7.50 -39.37
C SER A 615 9.35 -6.81 -38.01
N ALA A 616 8.41 -5.88 -37.97
CA ALA A 616 7.98 -5.27 -36.73
C ALA A 616 7.54 -6.36 -35.75
N MET A 617 7.99 -6.28 -34.49
CA MET A 617 7.71 -7.28 -33.47
C MET A 617 6.69 -6.72 -32.47
N VAL A 618 5.70 -7.54 -32.11
CA VAL A 618 4.78 -7.27 -31.00
C VAL A 618 5.36 -7.86 -29.74
N LEU A 619 5.58 -7.02 -28.73
CA LEU A 619 6.06 -7.43 -27.42
C LEU A 619 4.86 -7.52 -26.46
N PHE A 620 4.83 -8.57 -25.64
CA PHE A 620 3.86 -8.69 -24.55
C PHE A 620 4.45 -9.45 -23.38
N GLN A 621 3.98 -9.11 -22.18
CA GLN A 621 4.41 -9.78 -20.95
C GLN A 621 3.36 -10.82 -20.52
N GLN A 622 3.82 -11.99 -20.06
CA GLN A 622 2.98 -13.02 -19.45
C GLN A 622 3.78 -13.82 -18.44
N GLU A 623 3.24 -13.98 -17.25
CA GLU A 623 3.87 -14.69 -16.10
C GLU A 623 5.30 -14.19 -15.79
N GLY A 624 5.46 -12.85 -15.76
CA GLY A 624 6.75 -12.22 -15.47
C GLY A 624 7.79 -12.28 -16.58
N LYS A 625 7.48 -12.93 -17.73
CA LYS A 625 8.37 -13.05 -18.90
C LYS A 625 7.89 -12.19 -20.05
N ILE A 626 8.82 -11.56 -20.73
CA ILE A 626 8.53 -10.79 -21.95
C ILE A 626 8.67 -11.75 -23.15
N TYR A 627 7.69 -11.69 -24.04
CA TYR A 627 7.66 -12.46 -25.29
C TYR A 627 7.56 -11.51 -26.47
N GLN A 628 8.06 -11.97 -27.62
CA GLN A 628 7.96 -11.27 -28.89
C GLN A 628 7.35 -12.16 -29.96
N VAL A 629 6.50 -11.57 -30.79
CA VAL A 629 5.86 -12.23 -31.94
C VAL A 629 6.00 -11.30 -33.14
N PRO A 630 6.36 -11.79 -34.34
CA PRO A 630 6.34 -10.98 -35.54
C PRO A 630 4.93 -10.42 -35.84
N LEU A 631 4.86 -9.15 -36.20
CA LEU A 631 3.56 -8.45 -36.44
C LEU A 631 2.75 -9.11 -37.57
N ASP A 632 3.41 -9.64 -38.60
CA ASP A 632 2.81 -10.37 -39.72
C ASP A 632 2.13 -11.67 -39.28
N GLN A 633 2.60 -12.30 -38.20
CA GLN A 633 1.97 -13.47 -37.58
C GLN A 633 0.91 -13.08 -36.58
N TRP A 634 1.16 -12.03 -35.79
CA TRP A 634 0.24 -11.54 -34.77
C TRP A 634 -1.06 -11.00 -35.37
N LYS A 635 -0.96 -10.11 -36.36
CA LYS A 635 -2.11 -9.37 -36.88
C LYS A 635 -3.23 -10.26 -37.48
N PRO A 636 -2.96 -11.27 -38.35
CA PRO A 636 -4.02 -12.14 -38.87
C PRO A 636 -4.74 -12.93 -37.75
N ILE A 637 -4.00 -13.37 -36.73
CA ILE A 637 -4.56 -14.11 -35.60
C ILE A 637 -5.43 -13.18 -34.75
N PHE A 638 -4.95 -11.97 -34.49
CA PHE A 638 -5.70 -10.95 -33.78
C PHE A 638 -6.99 -10.56 -34.48
N ASP A 639 -6.92 -10.30 -35.80
CA ASP A 639 -8.08 -9.91 -36.62
C ASP A 639 -9.12 -11.03 -36.61
N GLN A 640 -8.70 -12.30 -36.71
CA GLN A 640 -9.59 -13.46 -36.63
C GLN A 640 -10.31 -13.54 -35.28
N PHE A 641 -9.57 -13.38 -34.14
CA PHE A 641 -10.20 -13.39 -32.82
C PHE A 641 -11.05 -12.14 -32.59
N ALA A 642 -10.68 -10.98 -33.14
CA ALA A 642 -11.47 -9.76 -33.03
C ALA A 642 -12.83 -9.91 -33.73
N GLU A 643 -12.86 -10.52 -34.92
CA GLU A 643 -14.11 -10.82 -35.64
C GLU A 643 -14.98 -11.85 -34.91
N GLN A 644 -14.36 -12.91 -34.37
CA GLN A 644 -15.04 -13.88 -33.50
C GLN A 644 -15.64 -13.23 -32.26
N CYS A 645 -14.86 -12.45 -31.54
CA CYS A 645 -15.32 -11.75 -30.31
C CYS A 645 -16.44 -10.76 -30.63
N LYS A 646 -16.40 -10.09 -31.78
CA LYS A 646 -17.44 -9.16 -32.20
C LYS A 646 -18.76 -9.88 -32.53
N ALA A 647 -18.71 -11.00 -33.21
CA ALA A 647 -19.91 -11.80 -33.49
C ALA A 647 -20.52 -12.35 -32.18
N GLU A 648 -19.67 -12.86 -31.29
CA GLU A 648 -20.07 -13.36 -29.96
C GLU A 648 -20.62 -12.23 -29.06
N HIS A 649 -20.06 -11.00 -29.16
CA HIS A 649 -20.57 -9.81 -28.47
C HIS A 649 -22.01 -9.51 -28.88
N ASP A 650 -22.29 -9.47 -30.21
CA ASP A 650 -23.62 -9.15 -30.69
C ASP A 650 -24.66 -10.19 -30.27
N GLU A 651 -24.27 -11.49 -30.21
CA GLU A 651 -25.12 -12.55 -29.68
C GLU A 651 -25.41 -12.36 -28.19
N VAL A 652 -24.35 -12.06 -27.37
CA VAL A 652 -24.49 -11.87 -25.93
C VAL A 652 -25.31 -10.62 -25.59
N VAL A 653 -25.16 -9.55 -26.37
CA VAL A 653 -25.99 -8.34 -26.27
C VAL A 653 -27.47 -8.65 -26.55
N ALA A 654 -27.77 -9.45 -27.57
CA ALA A 654 -29.13 -9.87 -27.88
C ALA A 654 -29.77 -10.73 -26.77
N MET A 655 -28.95 -11.48 -26.00
CA MET A 655 -29.39 -12.28 -24.85
C MET A 655 -29.54 -11.46 -23.53
N GLY A 656 -29.26 -10.15 -23.56
CA GLY A 656 -29.38 -9.27 -22.39
C GLY A 656 -28.05 -8.99 -21.66
N GLY A 657 -26.90 -9.32 -22.25
CA GLY A 657 -25.56 -9.00 -21.75
C GLY A 657 -25.14 -9.84 -20.54
N LEU A 658 -24.19 -9.36 -19.75
CA LEU A 658 -23.67 -10.05 -18.56
C LEU A 658 -24.68 -10.03 -17.41
N HIS A 659 -24.97 -11.20 -16.83
CA HIS A 659 -25.78 -11.33 -15.61
C HIS A 659 -24.88 -11.40 -14.37
N ILE A 660 -25.14 -10.53 -13.38
CA ILE A 660 -24.46 -10.53 -12.09
C ILE A 660 -25.36 -11.23 -11.07
N LEU A 661 -24.85 -12.27 -10.45
CA LEU A 661 -25.52 -12.97 -9.38
C LEU A 661 -24.72 -12.82 -8.07
N GLY A 662 -25.23 -12.03 -7.13
CA GLY A 662 -24.65 -11.91 -5.80
C GLY A 662 -25.23 -12.96 -4.87
N THR A 663 -24.41 -13.66 -4.10
CA THR A 663 -24.85 -14.68 -3.15
C THR A 663 -25.06 -14.16 -1.74
N GLU A 664 -24.59 -12.95 -1.50
CA GLU A 664 -24.74 -12.22 -0.22
C GLU A 664 -24.64 -10.72 -0.47
N ARG A 665 -25.13 -9.94 0.48
CA ARG A 665 -24.84 -8.49 0.56
C ARG A 665 -23.57 -8.27 1.35
N HIS A 666 -22.70 -7.41 0.81
CA HIS A 666 -21.48 -7.01 1.48
C HIS A 666 -21.78 -6.04 2.64
N GLU A 667 -20.84 -5.87 3.55
CA GLU A 667 -20.96 -4.93 4.66
C GLU A 667 -21.13 -3.48 4.19
N ALA A 668 -20.51 -3.10 3.06
CA ALA A 668 -20.62 -1.76 2.48
C ALA A 668 -21.40 -1.79 1.15
N ARG A 669 -22.36 -0.85 1.00
CA ARG A 669 -23.21 -0.71 -0.21
C ARG A 669 -22.38 -0.44 -1.46
N ARG A 670 -21.25 0.26 -1.33
CA ARG A 670 -20.35 0.55 -2.47
C ARG A 670 -19.78 -0.71 -3.10
N ILE A 671 -19.50 -1.76 -2.31
CA ILE A 671 -18.99 -3.03 -2.82
C ILE A 671 -20.06 -3.74 -3.65
N ASP A 672 -21.33 -3.75 -3.18
CA ASP A 672 -22.45 -4.26 -3.97
C ASP A 672 -22.59 -3.49 -5.30
N ASN A 673 -22.46 -2.16 -5.27
CA ASN A 673 -22.51 -1.30 -6.45
C ASN A 673 -21.34 -1.55 -7.42
N GLN A 674 -20.13 -1.84 -6.89
CA GLN A 674 -18.99 -2.23 -7.73
C GLN A 674 -19.22 -3.59 -8.40
N LEU A 675 -19.81 -4.56 -7.68
CA LEU A 675 -20.16 -5.85 -8.26
C LEU A 675 -21.22 -5.67 -9.36
N ARG A 676 -22.30 -4.94 -9.11
CA ARG A 676 -23.32 -4.59 -10.12
C ARG A 676 -22.70 -3.85 -11.32
N GLY A 677 -21.74 -2.95 -11.05
CA GLY A 677 -21.05 -2.15 -12.08
C GLY A 677 -20.17 -2.96 -13.04
N ARG A 678 -20.02 -4.27 -12.82
CA ARG A 678 -19.35 -5.15 -13.77
C ARG A 678 -20.17 -5.42 -15.04
N ALA A 679 -21.50 -5.23 -14.97
CA ALA A 679 -22.43 -5.34 -16.09
C ALA A 679 -22.98 -3.96 -16.53
N GLY A 680 -23.44 -3.85 -17.75
CA GLY A 680 -24.08 -2.64 -18.28
C GLY A 680 -23.09 -1.50 -18.53
N ARG A 681 -21.97 -1.75 -19.21
CA ARG A 681 -20.91 -0.76 -19.50
C ARG A 681 -21.12 -0.14 -20.86
N GLN A 682 -20.83 1.15 -21.02
CA GLN A 682 -20.87 1.89 -22.30
C GLN A 682 -22.18 1.69 -23.08
N GLY A 683 -23.31 1.57 -22.37
CA GLY A 683 -24.63 1.39 -22.96
C GLY A 683 -24.97 -0.06 -23.35
N ASP A 684 -24.14 -1.04 -23.00
CA ASP A 684 -24.47 -2.45 -23.15
C ASP A 684 -25.57 -2.87 -22.16
N PRO A 685 -26.42 -3.85 -22.50
CA PRO A 685 -27.37 -4.43 -21.57
C PRO A 685 -26.65 -5.23 -20.49
N GLY A 686 -27.37 -5.49 -19.40
CA GLY A 686 -26.91 -6.31 -18.30
C GLY A 686 -27.98 -6.41 -17.24
N ALA A 687 -27.84 -7.37 -16.34
CA ALA A 687 -28.76 -7.51 -15.22
C ALA A 687 -28.02 -7.93 -13.96
N SER A 688 -28.62 -7.64 -12.80
CA SER A 688 -28.08 -8.08 -11.52
C SER A 688 -29.17 -8.53 -10.58
N ARG A 689 -28.91 -9.57 -9.79
CA ARG A 689 -29.79 -10.06 -8.72
C ARG A 689 -28.97 -10.60 -7.55
N PHE A 690 -29.44 -10.37 -6.32
CA PHE A 690 -28.85 -10.94 -5.12
C PHE A 690 -29.74 -12.04 -4.54
N PHE A 691 -29.14 -13.17 -4.21
CA PHE A 691 -29.72 -14.28 -3.50
C PHE A 691 -29.19 -14.27 -2.06
N LEU A 692 -30.09 -14.13 -1.10
CA LEU A 692 -29.75 -13.89 0.30
C LEU A 692 -30.36 -14.97 1.19
N SER A 693 -29.81 -15.15 2.40
CA SER A 693 -30.34 -16.04 3.43
C SER A 693 -30.43 -15.29 4.76
N LEU A 694 -31.36 -15.72 5.62
CA LEU A 694 -31.44 -15.24 7.01
C LEU A 694 -30.24 -15.69 7.85
N GLU A 695 -29.46 -16.65 7.36
CA GLU A 695 -28.26 -17.16 8.00
C GLU A 695 -27.00 -16.35 7.57
N ASP A 696 -27.10 -15.48 6.55
CA ASP A 696 -26.00 -14.62 6.11
C ASP A 696 -25.60 -13.68 7.24
N ASP A 697 -24.29 -13.46 7.43
CA ASP A 697 -23.71 -12.73 8.57
C ASP A 697 -24.34 -11.35 8.79
N LEU A 698 -24.52 -10.58 7.73
CA LEU A 698 -25.15 -9.27 7.82
C LEU A 698 -26.58 -9.32 8.38
N LEU A 699 -27.38 -10.33 7.97
CA LEU A 699 -28.75 -10.52 8.45
C LEU A 699 -28.78 -11.19 9.82
N ARG A 700 -27.86 -12.09 10.12
CA ARG A 700 -27.71 -12.77 11.42
C ARG A 700 -27.31 -11.78 12.51
N ILE A 701 -26.28 -10.96 12.27
CA ILE A 701 -25.71 -10.05 13.28
C ILE A 701 -26.57 -8.80 13.47
N PHE A 702 -26.98 -8.17 12.38
CA PHE A 702 -27.69 -6.88 12.42
C PHE A 702 -29.23 -6.99 12.26
N GLY A 703 -29.73 -8.10 11.73
CA GLY A 703 -31.16 -8.34 11.54
C GLY A 703 -31.90 -8.79 12.81
N GLY A 704 -31.22 -9.55 13.66
CA GLY A 704 -31.70 -10.07 14.92
C GLY A 704 -32.94 -10.99 14.84
N GLU A 705 -33.35 -11.57 15.96
CA GLU A 705 -34.53 -12.47 16.11
C GLU A 705 -35.84 -11.81 15.65
N ARG A 706 -35.92 -10.47 15.69
CA ARG A 706 -37.13 -9.74 15.25
C ARG A 706 -37.36 -9.84 13.74
N VAL A 707 -36.30 -9.86 12.94
CA VAL A 707 -36.43 -10.04 11.49
C VAL A 707 -36.81 -11.48 11.16
N LYS A 708 -36.21 -12.46 11.82
CA LYS A 708 -36.63 -13.87 11.69
C LYS A 708 -38.10 -14.04 12.03
N ALA A 709 -38.55 -13.50 13.16
CA ALA A 709 -39.98 -13.59 13.58
C ALA A 709 -40.91 -12.88 12.58
N LEU A 710 -40.50 -11.76 11.99
CA LEU A 710 -41.27 -11.06 10.96
C LEU A 710 -41.38 -11.90 9.68
N MET A 711 -40.27 -12.53 9.25
CA MET A 711 -40.23 -13.37 8.05
C MET A 711 -41.15 -14.61 8.19
N PHE A 712 -41.13 -15.28 9.35
CA PHE A 712 -42.06 -16.36 9.63
C PHE A 712 -43.55 -15.90 9.59
N ARG A 713 -43.84 -14.71 10.09
CA ARG A 713 -45.19 -14.12 9.99
C ARG A 713 -45.62 -13.76 8.57
N LEU A 714 -44.65 -13.46 7.68
CA LEU A 714 -44.90 -13.19 6.27
C LEU A 714 -45.09 -14.46 5.44
N GLY A 715 -45.12 -15.63 6.06
CA GLY A 715 -45.43 -16.93 5.40
C GLY A 715 -44.21 -17.57 4.73
N MET A 716 -43.01 -17.39 5.25
CA MET A 716 -41.80 -18.00 4.73
C MET A 716 -41.89 -19.53 4.89
N THR A 717 -42.03 -20.23 3.78
CA THR A 717 -42.03 -21.70 3.71
C THR A 717 -40.75 -22.21 3.08
N GLU A 718 -40.43 -23.49 3.25
CA GLU A 718 -39.23 -24.12 2.71
C GLU A 718 -39.18 -24.03 1.18
N GLY A 719 -38.07 -23.55 0.63
CA GLY A 719 -37.84 -23.45 -0.81
C GLY A 719 -38.52 -22.25 -1.52
N VAL A 720 -39.40 -21.49 -0.80
CA VAL A 720 -40.09 -20.33 -1.37
C VAL A 720 -39.39 -19.01 -0.95
N PRO A 721 -38.84 -18.21 -1.89
CA PRO A 721 -38.21 -16.95 -1.56
C PRO A 721 -39.22 -15.87 -1.24
N ILE A 722 -38.79 -14.87 -0.46
CA ILE A 722 -39.53 -13.65 -0.25
C ILE A 722 -38.83 -12.51 -1.02
N GLU A 723 -39.60 -11.87 -1.92
CA GLU A 723 -39.22 -10.60 -2.55
C GLU A 723 -40.02 -9.46 -1.87
N SER A 724 -39.34 -8.58 -1.12
CA SER A 724 -40.02 -7.51 -0.40
C SER A 724 -39.12 -6.25 -0.32
N THR A 725 -39.66 -5.14 -0.76
CA THR A 725 -38.99 -3.82 -0.65
C THR A 725 -38.74 -3.42 0.82
N LEU A 726 -39.54 -3.94 1.74
CA LEU A 726 -39.35 -3.71 3.18
C LEU A 726 -38.07 -4.38 3.68
N ILE A 727 -37.81 -5.60 3.20
CA ILE A 727 -36.61 -6.37 3.57
C ILE A 727 -35.36 -5.71 2.98
N SER A 728 -35.41 -5.34 1.69
CA SER A 728 -34.29 -4.64 1.04
C SER A 728 -33.93 -3.33 1.77
N ARG A 729 -34.93 -2.57 2.26
CA ARG A 729 -34.69 -1.39 3.10
C ARG A 729 -34.09 -1.72 4.46
N ARG A 730 -34.47 -2.85 5.06
CA ARG A 730 -33.86 -3.28 6.34
C ARG A 730 -32.40 -3.68 6.16
N ILE A 731 -32.08 -4.41 5.09
CA ILE A 731 -30.71 -4.76 4.72
C ILE A 731 -29.87 -3.49 4.47
N GLU A 732 -30.40 -2.52 3.72
CA GLU A 732 -29.73 -1.25 3.48
C GLU A 732 -29.45 -0.49 4.79
N ASN A 733 -30.39 -0.50 5.73
CA ASN A 733 -30.17 0.13 7.04
C ASN A 733 -29.14 -0.62 7.88
N ALA A 734 -29.06 -1.95 7.79
CA ALA A 734 -28.01 -2.73 8.42
C ALA A 734 -26.63 -2.38 7.83
N GLN A 735 -26.52 -2.32 6.50
CA GLN A 735 -25.28 -1.88 5.84
C GLN A 735 -24.86 -0.49 6.28
N LYS A 736 -25.80 0.48 6.35
CA LYS A 736 -25.51 1.84 6.85
C LYS A 736 -25.00 1.84 8.29
N ALA A 737 -25.51 0.95 9.14
CA ALA A 737 -25.05 0.84 10.53
C ALA A 737 -23.61 0.27 10.59
N VAL A 738 -23.30 -0.73 9.76
CA VAL A 738 -21.94 -1.27 9.63
C VAL A 738 -20.97 -0.25 9.07
N GLU A 739 -21.35 0.44 7.99
CA GLU A 739 -20.56 1.53 7.40
C GLU A 739 -20.22 2.60 8.45
N ALA A 740 -21.21 3.00 9.26
CA ALA A 740 -21.02 3.98 10.33
C ALA A 740 -20.07 3.47 11.42
N GLN A 741 -20.21 2.21 11.84
CA GLN A 741 -19.31 1.59 12.82
C GLN A 741 -17.87 1.50 12.30
N ASN A 742 -17.70 1.08 11.05
CA ASN A 742 -16.39 1.02 10.40
C ASN A 742 -15.75 2.41 10.24
N PHE A 743 -16.56 3.42 9.94
CA PHE A 743 -16.11 4.81 9.91
C PHE A 743 -15.60 5.29 11.28
N GLU A 744 -16.35 5.05 12.36
CA GLU A 744 -15.90 5.42 13.71
C GLU A 744 -14.61 4.67 14.10
N ALA A 745 -14.47 3.38 13.74
CA ALA A 745 -13.24 2.64 13.99
C ALA A 745 -12.03 3.26 13.26
N ARG A 746 -12.17 3.61 11.96
CA ARG A 746 -11.10 4.29 11.19
C ARG A 746 -10.79 5.68 11.75
N LYS A 747 -11.82 6.41 12.17
CA LYS A 747 -11.66 7.72 12.79
C LYS A 747 -10.90 7.63 14.11
N HIS A 748 -11.23 6.67 14.98
CA HIS A 748 -10.48 6.43 16.20
C HIS A 748 -9.03 6.09 15.93
N LEU A 749 -8.74 5.20 14.98
CA LEU A 749 -7.38 4.90 14.57
C LEU A 749 -6.62 6.17 14.17
N LEU A 750 -7.24 7.02 13.36
CA LEU A 750 -6.65 8.28 12.90
C LEU A 750 -6.43 9.27 14.05
N GLU A 751 -7.38 9.41 14.98
CA GLU A 751 -7.28 10.35 16.12
C GLU A 751 -6.08 10.03 17.03
N TYR A 752 -5.74 8.75 17.21
CA TYR A 752 -4.51 8.32 17.91
C TYR A 752 -3.26 8.52 17.04
N ASP A 753 -3.32 8.12 15.77
CA ASP A 753 -2.17 8.26 14.87
C ASP A 753 -1.86 9.74 14.53
N ASP A 754 -2.83 10.65 14.57
CA ASP A 754 -2.60 12.09 14.40
C ASP A 754 -1.66 12.66 15.48
N VAL A 755 -1.70 12.12 16.70
CA VAL A 755 -0.76 12.48 17.78
C VAL A 755 0.65 12.00 17.43
N MET A 756 0.75 10.72 17.07
CA MET A 756 2.02 10.12 16.63
C MET A 756 2.56 10.79 15.36
N ASN A 757 1.69 11.21 14.46
CA ASN A 757 2.08 11.87 13.21
C ASN A 757 2.75 13.21 13.44
N LYS A 758 2.27 14.03 14.36
CA LYS A 758 2.92 15.29 14.73
C LYS A 758 4.32 15.07 15.29
N GLN A 759 4.46 14.07 16.15
CA GLN A 759 5.76 13.66 16.70
C GLN A 759 6.69 13.14 15.60
N ARG A 760 6.16 12.31 14.69
CA ARG A 760 6.87 11.78 13.52
C ARG A 760 7.36 12.91 12.61
N GLU A 761 6.53 13.89 12.30
CA GLU A 761 6.90 15.06 11.50
C GLU A 761 8.06 15.84 12.15
N THR A 762 8.04 16.01 13.47
CA THR A 762 9.13 16.67 14.22
C THR A 762 10.43 15.87 14.14
N ILE A 763 10.38 14.57 14.45
CA ILE A 763 11.57 13.69 14.44
C ILE A 763 12.13 13.52 13.02
N TYR A 764 11.27 13.31 12.02
CA TYR A 764 11.74 13.17 10.63
C TYR A 764 12.24 14.49 10.06
N GLY A 765 11.67 15.62 10.49
CA GLY A 765 12.19 16.95 10.18
C GLY A 765 13.57 17.19 10.77
N LEU A 766 13.76 16.85 12.05
CA LEU A 766 15.06 16.92 12.74
C LEU A 766 16.09 16.00 12.05
N ARG A 767 15.71 14.77 11.78
CA ARG A 767 16.53 13.80 11.06
C ARG A 767 16.95 14.30 9.67
N ARG A 768 16.01 14.93 8.96
CA ARG A 768 16.26 15.52 7.65
C ARG A 768 17.27 16.68 7.71
N SER A 769 17.16 17.54 8.72
CA SER A 769 18.10 18.64 8.92
C SER A 769 19.54 18.12 9.15
N PHE A 770 19.69 17.01 9.89
CA PHE A 770 20.99 16.36 10.09
C PHE A 770 21.54 15.75 8.79
N LEU A 771 20.70 15.11 7.99
CA LEU A 771 21.08 14.58 6.68
C LEU A 771 21.53 15.68 5.70
N GLU A 772 20.86 16.83 5.72
CA GLU A 772 21.22 18.00 4.91
C GLU A 772 22.49 18.69 5.38
N GLY A 773 22.96 18.40 6.57
CA GLY A 773 24.20 18.95 7.13
C GLY A 773 24.10 20.41 7.52
N ARG A 774 22.87 20.93 7.72
CA ARG A 774 22.63 22.31 8.15
C ARG A 774 22.88 22.45 9.64
N ASP A 775 23.61 23.48 10.01
CA ASP A 775 23.71 24.01 11.39
C ASP A 775 23.98 22.97 12.52
N GLN A 776 24.64 21.84 12.23
CA GLN A 776 24.89 20.77 13.19
C GLN A 776 25.76 21.27 14.39
N LYS A 777 26.79 22.07 14.10
CA LYS A 777 27.66 22.64 15.14
C LYS A 777 26.86 23.53 16.08
N ASP A 778 26.06 24.42 15.54
CA ASP A 778 25.28 25.38 16.31
C ASP A 778 24.22 24.67 17.14
N TYR A 779 23.55 23.66 16.57
CA TYR A 779 22.61 22.79 17.31
C TYR A 779 23.27 22.10 18.52
N ILE A 780 24.44 21.46 18.31
CA ILE A 780 25.15 20.76 19.38
C ILE A 780 25.59 21.72 20.47
N LEU A 781 26.13 22.89 20.11
CA LEU A 781 26.57 23.89 21.07
C LEU A 781 25.40 24.50 21.85
N GLU A 782 24.29 24.76 21.22
CA GLU A 782 23.07 25.23 21.87
C GLU A 782 22.53 24.19 22.87
N ARG A 783 22.47 22.90 22.49
CA ARG A 783 22.05 21.83 23.40
C ARG A 783 23.04 21.61 24.53
N ALA A 784 24.33 21.64 24.25
CA ALA A 784 25.37 21.52 25.29
C ALA A 784 25.30 22.69 26.30
N GLU A 785 25.01 23.90 25.84
CA GLU A 785 24.79 25.08 26.72
C GLU A 785 23.53 24.91 27.58
N ALA A 786 22.43 24.43 27.00
CA ALA A 786 21.18 24.16 27.74
C ALA A 786 21.41 23.13 28.85
N ILE A 787 22.04 21.98 28.52
CA ILE A 787 22.37 20.92 29.50
C ILE A 787 23.33 21.41 30.58
N ALA A 788 24.33 22.22 30.23
CA ALA A 788 25.24 22.79 31.20
C ALA A 788 24.52 23.70 32.19
N ASN A 789 23.61 24.54 31.76
CA ASN A 789 22.78 25.41 32.59
C ASN A 789 21.83 24.61 33.49
N GLU A 790 21.21 23.55 32.97
CA GLU A 790 20.31 22.66 33.72
C GLU A 790 21.05 21.94 34.84
N LEU A 791 22.28 21.45 34.60
CA LEU A 791 23.11 20.85 35.63
C LEU A 791 23.48 21.85 36.73
N VAL A 792 23.78 23.10 36.39
CA VAL A 792 24.05 24.16 37.36
C VAL A 792 22.79 24.46 38.18
N GLU A 793 21.62 24.61 37.57
CA GLU A 793 20.37 24.90 38.28
C GLU A 793 19.98 23.76 39.21
N THR A 794 20.16 22.49 38.78
CA THR A 794 19.78 21.30 39.53
C THR A 794 20.66 21.10 40.78
N TYR A 795 21.98 21.24 40.67
CA TYR A 795 22.93 20.90 41.73
C TYR A 795 23.49 22.10 42.47
N CYS A 796 23.41 23.28 41.88
CA CYS A 796 23.92 24.54 42.42
C CYS A 796 22.84 25.66 42.34
N PRO A 797 21.63 25.44 42.88
CA PRO A 797 20.51 26.36 42.72
C PRO A 797 20.81 27.75 43.28
N ARG A 798 20.27 28.78 42.58
CA ARG A 798 20.45 30.20 42.88
C ARG A 798 20.06 30.57 44.32
N GLU A 799 19.07 29.89 44.90
CA GLU A 799 18.52 30.19 46.22
C GLU A 799 19.40 29.67 47.37
N GLN A 800 20.41 28.84 47.07
CA GLN A 800 21.31 28.24 48.08
C GLN A 800 22.67 28.93 48.10
N HIS A 801 23.27 29.05 49.27
CA HIS A 801 24.65 29.52 49.42
C HIS A 801 25.64 28.51 48.79
N PRO A 802 26.75 28.92 48.18
CA PRO A 802 27.71 28.02 47.52
C PRO A 802 28.23 26.88 48.39
N ASP A 803 28.35 27.09 49.72
CA ASP A 803 28.76 26.04 50.70
C ASP A 803 27.72 24.91 50.86
N GLN A 804 26.49 25.13 50.40
CA GLN A 804 25.37 24.15 50.50
C GLN A 804 25.17 23.42 49.17
N TRP A 805 25.90 23.79 48.11
CA TRP A 805 25.78 23.15 46.79
C TRP A 805 26.30 21.70 46.83
N ASN A 806 25.65 20.82 46.10
CA ASN A 806 26.10 19.43 45.97
C ASN A 806 27.22 19.30 44.90
N VAL A 807 28.35 19.94 45.21
CA VAL A 807 29.50 20.02 44.27
C VAL A 807 30.06 18.65 43.89
N THR A 808 29.93 17.64 44.73
CA THR A 808 30.44 16.29 44.45
C THR A 808 29.59 15.62 43.39
N GLN A 809 28.27 15.69 43.52
CA GLN A 809 27.37 15.12 42.51
C GLN A 809 27.38 15.90 41.22
N PHE A 810 27.42 17.25 41.31
CA PHE A 810 27.62 18.11 40.15
C PHE A 810 28.87 17.74 39.33
N SER A 811 30.04 17.58 40.02
CA SER A 811 31.28 17.20 39.35
C SER A 811 31.20 15.82 38.70
N ASN A 812 30.53 14.86 39.34
CA ASN A 812 30.32 13.53 38.77
C ASN A 812 29.43 13.58 37.52
N GLU A 813 28.34 14.36 37.52
CA GLU A 813 27.44 14.47 36.38
C GLU A 813 28.11 15.23 35.19
N VAL A 814 28.88 16.29 35.48
CA VAL A 814 29.66 16.99 34.45
C VAL A 814 30.71 16.07 33.83
N LEU A 815 31.38 15.24 34.69
CA LEU A 815 32.33 14.25 34.14
C LEU A 815 31.65 13.21 33.29
N ASN A 816 30.47 12.73 33.67
CA ASN A 816 29.68 11.76 32.92
C ASN A 816 29.13 12.32 31.63
N GLN A 817 28.77 13.62 31.59
CA GLN A 817 28.13 14.27 30.46
C GLN A 817 29.16 14.86 29.48
N PHE A 818 30.16 15.57 29.98
CA PHE A 818 31.09 16.34 29.16
C PHE A 818 32.52 15.81 29.15
N GLY A 819 32.83 14.83 30.03
CA GLY A 819 34.13 14.16 30.06
C GLY A 819 35.27 14.99 30.65
N PHE A 820 34.96 15.95 31.53
CA PHE A 820 35.94 16.69 32.31
C PHE A 820 35.48 16.90 33.74
N ASP A 821 36.44 16.90 34.69
CA ASP A 821 36.17 17.25 36.08
C ASP A 821 36.26 18.76 36.26
N PRO A 822 35.19 19.45 36.71
CA PRO A 822 35.20 20.90 36.95
C PRO A 822 36.31 21.38 37.91
N LYS A 823 36.61 20.59 38.93
CA LYS A 823 37.68 20.90 39.87
C LYS A 823 39.07 20.83 39.25
N ALA A 824 39.32 19.78 38.46
CA ALA A 824 40.55 19.61 37.73
C ALA A 824 40.70 20.69 36.61
N ALA A 825 39.56 21.15 36.06
CA ALA A 825 39.51 22.24 35.09
C ALA A 825 39.70 23.64 35.69
N GLY A 826 39.96 23.75 36.99
CA GLY A 826 40.31 25.00 37.70
C GLY A 826 39.09 25.83 38.13
N MET A 827 37.92 25.22 38.32
CA MET A 827 36.74 25.91 38.84
C MET A 827 36.82 25.94 40.41
N ASP A 828 36.88 27.13 40.95
CA ASP A 828 36.88 27.36 42.42
C ASP A 828 35.47 27.71 42.88
N PHE A 829 34.74 26.69 43.33
CA PHE A 829 33.35 26.82 43.76
C PHE A 829 33.15 27.78 44.96
N ALA A 830 34.18 28.03 45.72
CA ALA A 830 34.09 28.95 46.85
C ALA A 830 34.07 30.43 46.45
N SER A 831 34.59 30.75 45.26
CA SER A 831 34.66 32.10 44.75
C SER A 831 33.59 32.44 43.70
N LEU A 832 32.81 31.42 43.21
CA LEU A 832 31.83 31.58 42.17
C LEU A 832 30.40 31.74 42.74
N ASN A 833 29.63 32.63 42.16
CA ASN A 833 28.19 32.66 42.38
C ASN A 833 27.48 31.86 41.25
N HIS A 834 26.18 31.61 41.39
CA HIS A 834 25.39 30.82 40.44
C HIS A 834 25.56 31.28 38.98
N ASP A 835 25.43 32.59 38.71
CA ASP A 835 25.50 33.15 37.36
C ASP A 835 26.91 33.01 36.76
N THR A 836 27.94 33.31 37.56
CA THR A 836 29.35 33.17 37.12
C THR A 836 29.75 31.71 36.94
N LEU A 837 29.17 30.79 37.74
CA LEU A 837 29.35 29.34 37.57
C LEU A 837 28.75 28.87 36.25
N ALA A 838 27.51 29.30 35.97
CA ALA A 838 26.84 28.95 34.71
C ALA A 838 27.62 29.44 33.47
N GLU A 839 28.04 30.73 33.46
CA GLU A 839 28.87 31.31 32.38
C GLU A 839 30.20 30.55 32.23
N THR A 840 30.87 30.24 33.32
CA THR A 840 32.13 29.50 33.30
C THR A 840 31.95 28.08 32.80
N MET A 841 30.87 27.42 33.21
CA MET A 841 30.51 26.07 32.72
C MET A 841 30.29 26.06 31.21
N VAL A 842 29.49 27.00 30.71
CA VAL A 842 29.24 27.15 29.27
C VAL A 842 30.52 27.40 28.48
N GLN A 843 31.41 28.30 28.98
CA GLN A 843 32.68 28.56 28.32
C GLN A 843 33.60 27.31 28.32
N LYS A 844 33.69 26.57 29.38
CA LYS A 844 34.48 25.34 29.46
C LYS A 844 33.93 24.26 28.52
N THR A 845 32.61 24.12 28.46
CA THR A 845 31.94 23.21 27.53
C THR A 845 32.22 23.54 26.08
N LYS A 846 32.11 24.83 25.69
CA LYS A 846 32.50 25.32 24.36
C LYS A 846 33.97 25.07 24.06
N GLY A 847 34.88 25.40 25.01
CA GLY A 847 36.30 25.12 24.87
C GLY A 847 36.60 23.61 24.68
N ARG A 848 35.91 22.74 25.39
CA ARG A 848 36.04 21.28 25.24
C ARG A 848 35.61 20.79 23.86
N TYR A 849 34.57 21.38 23.30
CA TYR A 849 34.14 21.10 21.95
C TYR A 849 35.20 21.56 20.92
N GLU A 850 35.79 22.74 21.07
CA GLU A 850 36.84 23.26 20.19
C GLU A 850 38.13 22.40 20.26
N GLU A 851 38.48 21.89 21.44
CA GLU A 851 39.54 20.88 21.61
C GLU A 851 39.26 19.63 20.77
N LYS A 852 38.02 19.13 20.81
CA LYS A 852 37.58 18.00 20.00
C LYS A 852 37.67 18.30 18.51
N GLU A 853 37.23 19.48 18.09
CA GLU A 853 37.30 19.87 16.69
C GLU A 853 38.76 19.94 16.17
N THR A 854 39.68 20.41 17.02
CA THR A 854 41.10 20.40 16.72
C THR A 854 41.69 19.00 16.63
N LEU A 855 41.25 18.11 17.54
CA LEU A 855 41.75 16.73 17.65
C LEU A 855 41.30 15.82 16.48
N PHE A 856 40.03 15.91 16.07
CA PHE A 856 39.46 15.06 14.99
C PHE A 856 39.58 15.70 13.61
N GLY A 857 39.77 17.01 13.55
CA GLY A 857 39.61 17.80 12.33
C GLY A 857 38.17 18.11 12.00
N ALA A 858 37.87 19.31 11.51
CA ALA A 858 36.51 19.82 11.31
C ALA A 858 35.64 18.93 10.41
N GLN A 859 36.17 18.41 9.31
CA GLN A 859 35.37 17.55 8.40
C GLN A 859 35.00 16.21 9.00
N THR A 860 35.94 15.56 9.69
CA THR A 860 35.70 14.27 10.37
C THR A 860 34.72 14.45 11.51
N LEU A 861 34.82 15.54 12.27
CA LEU A 861 33.91 15.80 13.39
C LEU A 861 32.48 16.03 12.86
N ARG A 862 32.27 16.81 11.77
CA ARG A 862 30.94 17.00 11.14
C ARG A 862 30.32 15.68 10.66
N TRP A 863 31.15 14.78 10.13
CA TRP A 863 30.69 13.46 9.72
C TRP A 863 30.29 12.60 10.92
N LEU A 864 31.10 12.59 11.99
CA LEU A 864 30.80 11.87 13.23
C LEU A 864 29.54 12.38 13.92
N GLU A 865 29.40 13.71 14.03
CA GLU A 865 28.20 14.35 14.59
C GLU A 865 26.94 13.91 13.89
N ARG A 866 26.94 13.93 12.55
CA ARG A 866 25.80 13.46 11.75
C ARG A 866 25.43 12.02 12.08
N HIS A 867 26.41 11.13 12.13
CA HIS A 867 26.14 9.71 12.38
C HIS A 867 25.65 9.47 13.79
N ILE A 868 26.28 10.10 14.79
CA ILE A 868 25.86 9.97 16.18
C ILE A 868 24.45 10.53 16.40
N LEU A 869 24.16 11.73 15.85
CA LEU A 869 22.83 12.31 15.94
C LEU A 869 21.76 11.42 15.30
N LEU A 870 22.04 10.85 14.11
CA LEU A 870 21.13 9.94 13.45
C LEU A 870 20.93 8.64 14.22
N ASP A 871 22.02 8.03 14.74
CA ASP A 871 21.94 6.78 15.50
C ASP A 871 21.15 6.98 16.81
N VAL A 872 21.39 8.07 17.53
CA VAL A 872 20.68 8.38 18.78
C VAL A 872 19.20 8.65 18.51
N VAL A 873 18.89 9.48 17.51
CA VAL A 873 17.49 9.75 17.13
C VAL A 873 16.77 8.46 16.75
N ASP A 874 17.37 7.62 15.89
CA ASP A 874 16.77 6.38 15.44
C ASP A 874 16.55 5.37 16.58
N ALA A 875 17.51 5.24 17.51
CA ALA A 875 17.38 4.36 18.67
C ALA A 875 16.27 4.83 19.63
N GLN A 876 16.32 6.10 20.03
CA GLN A 876 15.35 6.67 20.97
C GLN A 876 13.93 6.75 20.38
N TRP A 877 13.81 7.00 19.07
CA TRP A 877 12.51 7.00 18.38
C TRP A 877 11.87 5.62 18.36
N LYS A 878 12.62 4.55 18.12
CA LYS A 878 12.13 3.16 18.15
C LYS A 878 11.58 2.79 19.52
N ASP A 879 12.33 3.14 20.58
CA ASP A 879 11.91 2.87 21.96
C ASP A 879 10.66 3.69 22.32
N HIS A 880 10.57 4.92 21.82
CA HIS A 880 9.40 5.76 22.02
C HIS A 880 8.15 5.20 21.31
N LEU A 881 8.28 4.69 20.07
CA LEU A 881 7.16 4.04 19.37
C LEU A 881 6.63 2.84 20.17
N LEU A 882 7.52 2.01 20.71
CA LEU A 882 7.13 0.89 21.58
C LEU A 882 6.41 1.38 22.84
N THR A 883 6.92 2.43 23.48
CA THR A 883 6.28 3.02 24.67
C THR A 883 4.89 3.59 24.37
N LEU A 884 4.71 4.21 23.20
CA LEU A 884 3.41 4.72 22.77
C LEU A 884 2.41 3.60 22.42
N ASP A 885 2.88 2.49 21.84
CA ASP A 885 2.05 1.32 21.57
C ASP A 885 1.52 0.74 22.90
N HIS A 886 2.39 0.56 23.91
CA HIS A 886 1.98 0.13 25.26
C HIS A 886 1.01 1.12 25.94
N LEU A 887 1.26 2.44 25.79
CA LEU A 887 0.35 3.46 26.31
C LEU A 887 -1.03 3.35 25.67
N LYS A 888 -1.09 3.17 24.36
CA LYS A 888 -2.35 3.07 23.58
C LYS A 888 -3.18 1.86 24.03
N GLU A 889 -2.54 0.73 24.29
CA GLU A 889 -3.22 -0.48 24.81
C GLU A 889 -3.85 -0.25 26.18
N GLY A 890 -3.11 0.41 27.10
CA GLY A 890 -3.56 0.64 28.47
C GLY A 890 -4.54 1.79 28.65
N ILE A 891 -4.56 2.77 27.74
CA ILE A 891 -5.28 4.03 27.93
C ILE A 891 -6.80 3.87 27.98
N GLY A 892 -7.35 2.84 27.32
CA GLY A 892 -8.78 2.53 27.31
C GLY A 892 -9.35 2.30 28.71
N LEU A 893 -8.53 1.79 29.65
CA LEU A 893 -8.92 1.53 31.02
C LEU A 893 -9.22 2.85 31.79
N ARG A 894 -8.68 3.99 31.35
CA ARG A 894 -8.96 5.31 31.95
C ARG A 894 -10.42 5.73 31.77
N GLY A 895 -11.14 5.18 30.78
CA GLY A 895 -12.57 5.37 30.58
C GLY A 895 -13.42 4.93 31.77
N TYR A 896 -13.01 3.90 32.52
CA TYR A 896 -13.70 3.50 33.76
C TYR A 896 -13.61 4.57 34.86
N GLY A 897 -12.55 5.41 34.81
CA GLY A 897 -12.38 6.57 35.69
C GLY A 897 -13.09 7.83 35.20
N GLN A 898 -14.03 7.74 34.26
CA GLN A 898 -14.78 8.86 33.62
C GLN A 898 -13.87 9.92 32.95
N LYS A 899 -12.67 9.54 32.55
CA LYS A 899 -11.76 10.36 31.76
C LYS A 899 -11.87 9.98 30.29
N ASP A 900 -11.77 10.98 29.41
CA ASP A 900 -11.69 10.73 27.97
C ASP A 900 -10.33 10.10 27.62
N PRO A 901 -10.29 8.84 27.13
CA PRO A 901 -9.04 8.14 26.83
C PRO A 901 -8.17 8.88 25.82
N LEU A 902 -8.76 9.54 24.82
CA LEU A 902 -8.01 10.26 23.79
C LEU A 902 -7.33 11.52 24.38
N VAL A 903 -8.01 12.23 25.30
CA VAL A 903 -7.44 13.40 25.94
C VAL A 903 -6.28 13.00 26.85
N GLU A 904 -6.43 11.92 27.62
CA GLU A 904 -5.37 11.40 28.48
C GLU A 904 -4.19 10.88 27.63
N PHE A 905 -4.45 10.18 26.53
CA PHE A 905 -3.42 9.75 25.59
C PHE A 905 -2.60 10.94 25.05
N LYS A 906 -3.27 12.02 24.62
CA LYS A 906 -2.61 13.24 24.13
C LYS A 906 -1.67 13.84 25.19
N LYS A 907 -2.11 13.89 26.44
CA LYS A 907 -1.30 14.45 27.53
C LYS A 907 -0.08 13.58 27.84
N GLU A 908 -0.29 12.27 28.01
CA GLU A 908 0.79 11.35 28.35
C GLU A 908 1.79 11.21 27.19
N ALA A 909 1.30 11.12 25.95
CA ALA A 909 2.13 11.10 24.74
C ALA A 909 2.97 12.39 24.59
N PHE A 910 2.44 13.55 24.97
CA PHE A 910 3.20 14.81 24.97
C PHE A 910 4.33 14.78 26.00
N ILE A 911 4.06 14.34 27.22
CA ILE A 911 5.08 14.23 28.28
C ILE A 911 6.19 13.24 27.88
N LEU A 912 5.80 12.09 27.30
CA LEU A 912 6.75 11.09 26.81
C LEU A 912 7.61 11.63 25.67
N PHE A 913 7.02 12.47 24.80
CA PHE A 913 7.73 13.05 23.67
C PHE A 913 8.71 14.14 24.12
N ASP A 914 8.34 14.98 25.06
CA ASP A 914 9.21 15.98 25.67
C ASP A 914 10.43 15.30 26.31
N ALA A 915 10.19 14.28 27.14
CA ALA A 915 11.26 13.46 27.70
C ALA A 915 12.10 12.71 26.65
N LEU A 916 11.54 12.36 25.50
CA LEU A 916 12.28 11.80 24.38
C LEU A 916 13.25 12.83 23.80
N MET A 917 12.81 14.06 23.55
CA MET A 917 13.65 15.13 23.02
C MET A 917 14.83 15.43 23.96
N ASP A 918 14.58 15.53 25.26
CA ASP A 918 15.62 15.73 26.28
C ASP A 918 16.64 14.57 26.29
N ARG A 919 16.17 13.33 26.16
CA ARG A 919 17.08 12.17 26.07
C ARG A 919 17.93 12.18 24.81
N ILE A 920 17.33 12.53 23.65
CA ILE A 920 18.06 12.63 22.39
C ILE A 920 19.20 13.65 22.55
N ASP A 921 18.87 14.84 23.06
CA ASP A 921 19.85 15.92 23.24
C ASP A 921 20.96 15.54 24.21
N THR A 922 20.58 14.99 25.37
CA THR A 922 21.52 14.59 26.43
C THR A 922 22.45 13.47 25.96
N GLU A 923 21.92 12.43 25.32
CA GLU A 923 22.73 11.29 24.85
C GLU A 923 23.61 11.69 23.66
N ALA A 924 23.12 12.47 22.72
CA ALA A 924 23.90 12.92 21.58
C ALA A 924 25.09 13.78 22.02
N VAL A 925 24.88 14.77 22.92
CA VAL A 925 25.95 15.57 23.50
C VAL A 925 26.91 14.70 24.29
N ARG A 926 26.43 13.81 25.13
CA ARG A 926 27.27 12.89 25.93
C ARG A 926 28.19 12.05 25.04
N PHE A 927 27.64 11.38 23.99
CA PHE A 927 28.45 10.57 23.08
C PHE A 927 29.52 11.39 22.39
N LEU A 928 29.19 12.59 21.92
CA LEU A 928 30.12 13.50 21.25
C LEU A 928 31.24 13.95 22.18
N PHE A 929 30.93 14.29 23.43
CA PHE A 929 31.92 14.79 24.40
C PHE A 929 32.79 13.68 25.03
N LEU A 930 32.29 12.46 25.17
CA LEU A 930 33.03 11.31 25.70
C LEU A 930 33.87 10.58 24.63
N MET A 931 33.56 10.74 23.36
CA MET A 931 34.26 10.07 22.26
C MET A 931 35.78 10.39 22.28
N GLN A 932 36.60 9.35 22.11
CA GLN A 932 38.03 9.44 21.97
C GLN A 932 38.49 8.98 20.58
N PRO A 933 39.58 9.50 20.03
CA PRO A 933 40.05 9.08 18.72
C PRO A 933 40.55 7.62 18.77
N ALA A 934 39.74 6.69 18.28
CA ALA A 934 40.26 5.41 17.80
C ALA A 934 40.66 5.60 16.33
N ARG A 935 41.59 4.77 15.83
CA ARG A 935 42.11 4.94 14.45
C ARG A 935 40.93 5.11 13.47
N PRO A 936 40.89 6.20 12.69
CA PRO A 936 39.70 6.57 11.88
C PRO A 936 39.20 5.48 10.93
N GLU A 937 40.12 4.61 10.46
CA GLU A 937 39.81 3.50 9.53
C GLU A 937 39.05 2.34 10.18
N ASP A 938 39.22 2.12 11.48
CA ASP A 938 38.60 0.98 12.18
C ASP A 938 37.17 1.31 12.62
N GLU A 939 36.87 2.59 12.90
CA GLU A 939 35.51 3.02 13.23
C GLU A 939 34.62 3.16 12.01
N ALA A 940 35.13 3.70 10.92
CA ALA A 940 34.38 3.77 9.66
C ALA A 940 33.94 2.37 9.18
N LYS A 941 34.82 1.37 9.28
CA LYS A 941 34.48 -0.02 8.96
C LYS A 941 33.46 -0.64 9.91
N LYS A 942 33.54 -0.33 11.21
CA LYS A 942 32.56 -0.81 12.20
C LYS A 942 31.19 -0.21 11.98
N ILE A 943 31.11 1.09 11.69
CA ILE A 943 29.85 1.80 11.41
C ILE A 943 29.24 1.26 10.11
N GLU A 944 30.02 1.11 9.06
CA GLU A 944 29.57 0.54 7.77
C GLU A 944 29.09 -0.92 7.93
N GLN A 945 29.79 -1.76 8.69
CA GLN A 945 29.35 -3.12 9.02
C GLN A 945 28.08 -3.15 9.88
N ARG A 946 27.88 -2.19 10.79
CA ARG A 946 26.68 -2.07 11.60
C ARG A 946 25.48 -1.65 10.77
N GLN A 947 25.67 -0.70 9.86
CA GLN A 947 24.65 -0.27 8.89
C GLN A 947 24.26 -1.40 7.93
N GLN A 948 25.22 -2.17 7.40
CA GLN A 948 24.94 -3.32 6.55
C GLN A 948 24.23 -4.45 7.32
N ARG A 949 24.53 -4.66 8.61
CA ARG A 949 23.78 -5.59 9.46
C ARG A 949 22.37 -5.11 9.70
N GLN A 950 22.16 -3.85 10.07
CA GLN A 950 20.83 -3.28 10.25
C GLN A 950 19.99 -3.34 8.97
N GLN A 951 20.56 -3.09 7.80
CA GLN A 951 19.85 -3.23 6.52
C GLN A 951 19.49 -4.69 6.18
N ARG A 952 20.31 -5.67 6.56
CA ARG A 952 19.99 -7.09 6.37
C ARG A 952 18.93 -7.62 7.33
N ASP A 953 18.86 -7.06 8.53
CA ASP A 953 17.91 -7.50 9.57
C ASP A 953 16.54 -6.83 9.44
N LEU A 954 16.40 -5.82 8.53
CA LEU A 954 15.14 -5.20 8.21
C LEU A 954 14.23 -6.16 7.43
N GLN A 955 13.20 -6.64 8.09
CA GLN A 955 12.11 -7.38 7.43
C GLN A 955 11.01 -6.39 7.05
N PHE A 956 10.75 -6.30 5.74
CA PHE A 956 9.66 -5.48 5.23
C PHE A 956 8.38 -6.32 5.20
N GLN A 957 7.32 -5.84 5.83
CA GLN A 957 6.01 -6.50 5.76
C GLN A 957 5.32 -6.24 4.40
N ALA A 958 6.01 -6.50 3.30
CA ALA A 958 5.49 -6.35 1.95
C ALA A 958 6.17 -7.33 1.00
N GLY A 959 5.61 -8.50 0.87
CA GLY A 959 5.94 -9.48 -0.16
C GLY A 959 6.94 -10.58 0.26
N PRO A 960 6.89 -11.75 -0.37
CA PRO A 960 7.79 -12.85 -0.09
C PRO A 960 9.21 -12.43 -0.48
N ALA A 961 10.14 -12.58 0.45
CA ALA A 961 11.54 -12.62 0.09
C ALA A 961 11.67 -13.62 -1.06
N GLN A 962 12.28 -13.20 -2.17
CA GLN A 962 12.71 -14.17 -3.18
C GLN A 962 13.47 -15.24 -2.45
N ALA A 963 13.02 -16.48 -2.56
CA ALA A 963 13.78 -17.62 -2.14
C ALA A 963 15.13 -17.51 -2.88
N GLU A 964 16.17 -17.08 -2.18
CA GLU A 964 17.53 -17.40 -2.59
C GLU A 964 17.48 -18.87 -2.95
N THR A 965 17.87 -19.20 -4.16
CA THR A 965 17.93 -20.58 -4.64
C THR A 965 18.58 -21.39 -3.53
N ALA A 966 17.77 -22.12 -2.80
CA ALA A 966 18.23 -22.95 -1.71
C ALA A 966 19.41 -23.75 -2.23
N PRO A 967 20.56 -23.79 -1.54
CA PRO A 967 21.66 -24.64 -1.95
C PRO A 967 21.06 -26.02 -2.14
N LYS A 968 21.27 -26.61 -3.34
CA LYS A 968 20.75 -27.91 -3.70
C LYS A 968 20.94 -28.81 -2.48
N PRO A 969 19.92 -29.50 -1.97
CA PRO A 969 20.06 -30.31 -0.78
C PRO A 969 21.21 -31.28 -1.02
N VAL A 970 22.25 -31.13 -0.22
CA VAL A 970 23.31 -32.15 -0.14
C VAL A 970 22.51 -33.39 0.22
N ARG A 971 22.45 -34.37 -0.69
CA ARG A 971 21.81 -35.66 -0.43
C ARG A 971 22.43 -36.16 0.86
N ALA A 972 21.67 -36.17 1.93
CA ALA A 972 22.05 -36.87 3.13
C ALA A 972 22.43 -38.30 2.70
N ALA A 973 23.64 -38.71 3.04
CA ALA A 973 24.14 -40.06 2.75
C ALA A 973 23.04 -41.04 3.17
N ALA A 974 22.62 -41.90 2.26
CA ALA A 974 21.56 -42.86 2.50
C ALA A 974 21.83 -43.56 3.83
N LYS A 975 20.85 -43.51 4.76
CA LYS A 975 20.95 -44.22 6.04
C LYS A 975 21.22 -45.69 5.74
N VAL A 976 22.43 -46.16 6.04
CA VAL A 976 22.81 -47.52 5.84
C VAL A 976 21.97 -48.42 6.74
N GLY A 977 21.21 -49.31 6.17
CA GLY A 977 20.37 -50.24 6.90
C GLY A 977 21.22 -51.19 7.80
N ARG A 978 20.64 -51.56 8.92
CA ARG A 978 21.33 -52.43 9.93
C ARG A 978 21.94 -53.74 9.37
N ASN A 979 21.44 -54.23 8.24
CA ASN A 979 21.86 -55.42 7.55
C ASN A 979 22.71 -55.19 6.30
N ASP A 980 22.90 -53.93 5.91
CA ASP A 980 23.68 -53.57 4.72
C ASP A 980 25.20 -53.69 4.98
N ALA A 981 25.99 -53.77 3.92
CA ALA A 981 27.43 -53.81 4.03
C ALA A 981 27.96 -52.48 4.62
N CYS A 982 28.89 -52.58 5.57
CA CYS A 982 29.41 -51.37 6.23
C CYS A 982 30.23 -50.53 5.24
N PRO A 983 29.99 -49.22 5.17
CA PRO A 983 30.69 -48.34 4.22
C PRO A 983 32.19 -48.19 4.48
N CYS A 984 32.73 -48.74 5.57
CA CYS A 984 34.17 -48.78 5.87
C CYS A 984 34.95 -49.79 5.04
N GLY A 985 34.34 -50.57 4.15
CA GLY A 985 35.00 -51.55 3.29
C GLY A 985 35.41 -52.86 3.97
N SER A 986 34.99 -53.11 5.23
CA SER A 986 35.35 -54.28 6.01
C SER A 986 34.64 -55.61 5.58
N GLY A 987 33.72 -55.57 4.63
CA GLY A 987 32.91 -56.71 4.19
C GLY A 987 31.89 -57.22 5.23
N LYS A 988 31.80 -56.61 6.42
CA LYS A 988 30.84 -56.96 7.49
C LYS A 988 29.57 -56.14 7.40
N LYS A 989 28.43 -56.74 7.83
CA LYS A 989 27.16 -55.98 7.95
C LYS A 989 27.29 -54.85 8.96
N TYR A 990 26.66 -53.69 8.69
CA TYR A 990 26.77 -52.47 9.48
C TYR A 990 26.55 -52.70 10.98
N LYS A 991 25.57 -53.54 11.39
CA LYS A 991 25.30 -53.91 12.78
C LYS A 991 26.41 -54.74 13.46
N LYS A 992 27.38 -55.31 12.70
CA LYS A 992 28.50 -56.06 13.21
C LYS A 992 29.85 -55.33 13.01
N CYS A 993 29.81 -54.04 12.70
CA CYS A 993 30.98 -53.20 12.51
C CYS A 993 30.74 -51.83 13.23
N HIS A 994 30.36 -50.78 12.55
CA HIS A 994 30.14 -49.44 13.14
C HIS A 994 28.72 -49.21 13.73
N GLY A 995 27.82 -50.14 13.61
CA GLY A 995 26.50 -50.11 14.22
C GLY A 995 26.34 -50.87 15.53
N THR A 996 27.45 -51.17 16.23
CA THR A 996 27.43 -51.85 17.54
C THR A 996 27.32 -50.89 18.71
N GLU A 997 27.44 -49.57 18.49
CA GLU A 997 27.37 -48.52 19.52
C GLU A 997 26.19 -47.56 19.32
N ALA A 998 25.15 -47.94 18.54
CA ALA A 998 23.92 -47.13 18.34
C ALA A 998 22.69 -47.93 18.77
#